data_38ba4afa0cf258ac40b9ca256f4e5283
#
_entry.id   38ba4afa0cf258ac40b9ca256f4e5283
#
_cell.length_a   1.000
_cell.length_b   1.000
_cell.length_c   1.000
_cell.angle_alpha   90.00
_cell.angle_beta   90.00
_cell.angle_gamma   90.00
#
_symmetry.space_group_name_H-M   'P 1'
#
loop_
_entity.id
_entity.type
_entity.pdbx_description
1 polymer ?
#
loop_
_entity_poly.entity_id
_entity_poly.type
_entity_poly.pdbx_seq_one_letter_code
_entity_poly.pdbx_strand_id
1 'polypeptide(L)'
;MTSQRQSLLDHFGELTPRMRRFREAVLDERPYVDGERAVLCTESYEQTRAQPPAMRRALMLSHILDAMTVYIEPETLICGNQATKNCNAPVFPEYTLGFVLDELDLFEKRDGDVFHITEETKEQIRSIAPFWEGNNLRARGEALLPEEVSVFMETGLFGMEGKLNAGDAHLAVNHRRVLAEGLRGYEERARRLSAGLDLTDPASIDKRVFYNAVLEVVAAVRRFAGRYAELARAQAAEADPARAAELLAMAEACERVPYEPARTFREAVQAVWFLQVILQIESNGHSLSYGRLDQYLLPFYEADLAAGRITEDEALELLTNLWIKSLTVNKVRSQAHTLSSAGSPMYQNVTIGGQRLVDGMPQDAVNPLSWLVLRSVAQTRLTQPNLTVRYHASIDPAFLDECVEVMRLGFGMPAMNNDEVIIPSFIDWGVAREDAYDYSAIGCVETAVPGKWGYRCTGMSYLNFPRLLLCCMNGGVDLTTGRRFTEDHGRFTEMTSYDELLDAWDKTIREMCRYSVIVENAIDLASERDVPDVLCSALTDDCIGRGKTIKEGGAVYDFISGLQVGIANMADSLAAVKKLVFEEGRITPQQLWDAILDDFQSPENQRIQRMLQQDAPKYGNDDDYVDRLVVEAYDSYIDEVAKYPSTRHGRGPVGGIRYAGTSSISANVGQGMGTMATPDGRNAREPLAEGCSPAHNRDLHGPTAVFKSVTKLPTEKITGGVLLNQKVNPSTLERPENKIKLESMLRAYFNRLHGYHVQFNVVSRETLLDAQEHPENHRDLIVRVAGYSAFFNVLSRATQDDIIARTEQTL
;
A
#
# COMPACT_ATOMS: atom_id res chain seq x y z
N MET A 1 -3.04 28.72 -13.43
CA MET A 1 -3.91 27.60 -13.92
C MET A 1 -4.26 27.88 -15.37
N THR A 2 -4.18 26.87 -16.24
CA THR A 2 -4.66 27.01 -17.63
C THR A 2 -6.18 27.12 -17.62
N SER A 3 -6.77 27.80 -18.62
CA SER A 3 -8.25 27.99 -18.74
C SER A 3 -8.99 26.65 -18.78
N GLN A 4 -8.34 25.57 -19.21
CA GLN A 4 -8.90 24.24 -19.30
C GLN A 4 -8.93 23.51 -17.96
N ARG A 5 -7.88 23.66 -17.12
CA ARG A 5 -7.91 23.09 -15.77
C ARG A 5 -9.04 23.72 -14.95
N GLN A 6 -9.33 25.02 -15.17
CA GLN A 6 -10.48 25.66 -14.56
C GLN A 6 -11.80 25.08 -15.08
N SER A 7 -11.93 24.84 -16.38
CA SER A 7 -13.13 24.21 -16.98
C SER A 7 -13.36 22.78 -16.44
N LEU A 8 -12.30 22.00 -16.20
CA LEU A 8 -12.40 20.67 -15.57
C LEU A 8 -12.85 20.76 -14.11
N LEU A 9 -12.35 21.72 -13.37
CA LEU A 9 -12.80 21.95 -11.99
C LEU A 9 -14.27 22.37 -11.95
N ASP A 10 -14.70 23.23 -12.88
CA ASP A 10 -16.08 23.66 -12.99
C ASP A 10 -17.01 22.49 -13.35
N HIS A 11 -16.53 21.50 -14.14
CA HIS A 11 -17.26 20.27 -14.46
C HIS A 11 -17.61 19.43 -13.23
N PHE A 12 -16.63 19.20 -12.34
CA PHE A 12 -16.87 18.42 -11.11
C PHE A 12 -17.56 19.22 -10.00
N GLY A 13 -17.63 20.55 -10.14
CA GLY A 13 -18.12 21.46 -9.13
C GLY A 13 -17.13 21.72 -8.00
N GLU A 14 -17.47 22.65 -7.15
CA GLU A 14 -16.65 23.05 -6.00
C GLU A 14 -17.04 22.31 -4.73
N LEU A 15 -16.10 22.22 -3.80
CA LEU A 15 -16.40 21.84 -2.41
C LEU A 15 -17.40 22.82 -1.79
N THR A 16 -18.28 22.33 -0.92
CA THR A 16 -19.06 23.22 -0.06
C THR A 16 -18.14 24.12 0.76
N PRO A 17 -18.57 25.34 1.13
CA PRO A 17 -17.74 26.23 1.95
C PRO A 17 -17.22 25.55 3.23
N ARG A 18 -18.02 24.67 3.84
CA ARG A 18 -17.67 23.86 5.01
C ARG A 18 -16.52 22.92 4.69
N MET A 19 -16.67 22.08 3.66
CA MET A 19 -15.67 21.08 3.30
C MET A 19 -14.37 21.73 2.82
N ARG A 20 -14.45 22.90 2.20
CA ARG A 20 -13.26 23.69 1.86
C ARG A 20 -12.49 24.11 3.10
N ARG A 21 -13.18 24.71 4.12
CA ARG A 21 -12.52 25.10 5.38
C ARG A 21 -11.92 23.89 6.09
N PHE A 22 -12.65 22.74 6.12
CA PHE A 22 -12.15 21.54 6.77
C PHE A 22 -10.91 21.00 6.06
N ARG A 23 -10.94 20.93 4.73
CA ARG A 23 -9.78 20.53 3.91
C ARG A 23 -8.57 21.43 4.16
N GLU A 24 -8.76 22.73 4.12
CA GLU A 24 -7.70 23.72 4.36
C GLU A 24 -7.14 23.58 5.77
N ALA A 25 -7.99 23.46 6.78
CA ALA A 25 -7.54 23.26 8.16
C ALA A 25 -6.69 21.98 8.33
N VAL A 26 -7.07 20.86 7.68
CA VAL A 26 -6.29 19.62 7.75
C VAL A 26 -4.98 19.74 6.98
N LEU A 27 -4.95 20.43 5.82
CA LEU A 27 -3.74 20.61 5.04
C LEU A 27 -2.73 21.60 5.69
N ASP A 28 -3.20 22.52 6.52
CA ASP A 28 -2.36 23.46 7.27
C ASP A 28 -1.81 22.85 8.58
N GLU A 29 -2.33 21.68 8.99
CA GLU A 29 -1.83 21.01 10.20
C GLU A 29 -0.40 20.48 9.98
N ARG A 30 0.42 20.68 11.00
CA ARG A 30 1.76 20.12 11.05
C ARG A 30 1.71 18.76 11.76
N PRO A 31 2.28 17.69 11.16
CA PRO A 31 2.28 16.38 11.81
C PRO A 31 3.24 16.38 13.01
N TYR A 32 2.70 16.05 14.19
CA TYR A 32 3.48 15.85 15.42
C TYR A 32 3.57 14.38 15.77
N VAL A 33 4.70 13.97 16.34
CA VAL A 33 4.80 12.69 17.04
C VAL A 33 3.89 12.75 18.27
N ASP A 34 3.04 11.73 18.45
CA ASP A 34 2.03 11.67 19.52
C ASP A 34 2.35 10.53 20.48
N GLY A 35 2.58 10.89 21.74
CA GLY A 35 2.98 9.94 22.80
C GLY A 35 1.82 9.30 23.54
N GLU A 36 0.58 9.83 23.44
CA GLU A 36 -0.56 9.39 24.27
C GLU A 36 -0.82 7.89 24.14
N ARG A 37 -0.97 7.40 22.89
CA ARG A 37 -1.19 5.97 22.64
C ARG A 37 -0.10 5.08 23.24
N ALA A 38 1.15 5.50 23.14
CA ALA A 38 2.28 4.73 23.64
C ALA A 38 2.27 4.60 25.15
N VAL A 39 1.92 5.66 25.88
CA VAL A 39 1.76 5.64 27.34
C VAL A 39 0.62 4.71 27.73
N LEU A 40 -0.58 4.86 27.14
CA LEU A 40 -1.74 4.02 27.42
C LEU A 40 -1.49 2.54 27.08
N CYS A 41 -0.79 2.26 25.97
CA CYS A 41 -0.36 0.92 25.62
C CYS A 41 0.54 0.33 26.71
N THR A 42 1.50 1.08 27.20
CA THR A 42 2.45 0.64 28.24
C THR A 42 1.73 0.34 29.54
N GLU A 43 0.85 1.23 30.01
CA GLU A 43 0.05 1.03 31.22
C GLU A 43 -0.75 -0.28 31.16
N SER A 44 -1.43 -0.54 30.05
CA SER A 44 -2.18 -1.78 29.86
C SER A 44 -1.25 -3.01 29.86
N TYR A 45 -0.11 -2.93 29.16
CA TYR A 45 0.83 -4.05 29.12
C TYR A 45 1.49 -4.35 30.45
N GLU A 46 1.70 -3.36 31.31
CA GLU A 46 2.17 -3.56 32.69
C GLU A 46 1.16 -4.31 33.54
N GLN A 47 -0.13 -3.96 33.40
CA GLN A 47 -1.22 -4.57 34.19
C GLN A 47 -1.60 -5.97 33.68
N THR A 48 -1.34 -6.28 32.43
CA THR A 48 -1.82 -7.51 31.76
C THR A 48 -0.72 -8.54 31.46
N ARG A 49 0.41 -8.49 32.19
CA ARG A 49 1.59 -9.36 31.96
C ARG A 49 1.27 -10.85 31.94
N ALA A 50 0.31 -11.30 32.75
CA ALA A 50 -0.08 -12.71 32.86
C ALA A 50 -1.16 -13.15 31.85
N GLN A 51 -1.66 -12.24 31.02
CA GLN A 51 -2.72 -12.57 30.07
C GLN A 51 -2.12 -13.21 28.79
N PRO A 52 -2.86 -14.15 28.17
CA PRO A 52 -2.50 -14.67 26.85
C PRO A 52 -2.41 -13.52 25.83
N PRO A 53 -1.58 -13.64 24.76
CA PRO A 53 -1.31 -12.56 23.82
C PRO A 53 -2.56 -11.93 23.19
N ALA A 54 -3.51 -12.72 22.71
CA ALA A 54 -4.75 -12.19 22.13
C ALA A 54 -5.59 -11.40 23.16
N MET A 55 -5.71 -11.90 24.40
CA MET A 55 -6.42 -11.19 25.46
C MET A 55 -5.69 -9.90 25.87
N ARG A 56 -4.36 -9.95 25.96
CA ARG A 56 -3.52 -8.80 26.27
C ARG A 56 -3.69 -7.68 25.24
N ARG A 57 -3.73 -8.03 23.95
CA ARG A 57 -3.98 -7.09 22.83
C ARG A 57 -5.38 -6.50 22.89
N ALA A 58 -6.39 -7.31 23.22
CA ALA A 58 -7.76 -6.84 23.40
C ALA A 58 -7.88 -5.84 24.54
N LEU A 59 -7.28 -6.15 25.70
CA LEU A 59 -7.26 -5.25 26.85
C LEU A 59 -6.48 -3.96 26.58
N MET A 60 -5.39 -4.03 25.81
CA MET A 60 -4.65 -2.84 25.36
C MET A 60 -5.54 -1.93 24.53
N LEU A 61 -6.21 -2.47 23.48
CA LEU A 61 -7.09 -1.68 22.65
C LEU A 61 -8.24 -1.10 23.47
N SER A 62 -8.84 -1.89 24.37
CA SER A 62 -9.87 -1.44 25.28
C SER A 62 -9.43 -0.25 26.14
N HIS A 63 -8.25 -0.36 26.78
CA HIS A 63 -7.71 0.72 27.60
C HIS A 63 -7.44 1.99 26.80
N ILE A 64 -6.88 1.87 25.59
CA ILE A 64 -6.64 3.01 24.71
C ILE A 64 -7.96 3.68 24.33
N LEU A 65 -8.96 2.92 23.86
CA LEU A 65 -10.26 3.47 23.43
C LEU A 65 -11.05 4.10 24.58
N ASP A 66 -10.88 3.62 25.80
CA ASP A 66 -11.52 4.18 26.99
C ASP A 66 -10.85 5.48 27.47
N ALA A 67 -9.53 5.63 27.30
CA ALA A 67 -8.75 6.71 27.91
C ALA A 67 -8.26 7.79 26.94
N MET A 68 -8.03 7.45 25.65
CA MET A 68 -7.48 8.40 24.67
C MET A 68 -8.30 9.68 24.52
N THR A 69 -7.65 10.75 24.12
CA THR A 69 -8.31 12.02 23.79
C THR A 69 -9.29 11.84 22.63
N VAL A 70 -10.54 12.31 22.82
CA VAL A 70 -11.57 12.36 21.76
C VAL A 70 -11.99 13.80 21.54
N TYR A 71 -12.20 14.17 20.27
CA TYR A 71 -12.65 15.49 19.87
C TYR A 71 -13.54 15.42 18.62
N ILE A 72 -14.30 16.47 18.36
CA ILE A 72 -15.13 16.67 17.18
C ILE A 72 -14.74 18.01 16.59
N GLU A 73 -14.22 18.02 15.37
CA GLU A 73 -13.84 19.24 14.66
C GLU A 73 -15.08 20.08 14.29
N PRO A 74 -14.97 21.41 14.23
CA PRO A 74 -16.10 22.30 13.97
C PRO A 74 -16.84 21.99 12.65
N GLU A 75 -16.10 21.57 11.61
CA GLU A 75 -16.64 21.40 10.25
C GLU A 75 -16.98 19.94 9.91
N THR A 76 -16.72 18.97 10.81
CA THR A 76 -16.93 17.56 10.53
C THR A 76 -18.41 17.14 10.66
N LEU A 77 -18.79 16.13 9.90
CA LEU A 77 -20.12 15.49 9.91
C LEU A 77 -20.09 14.06 10.47
N ILE A 78 -18.87 13.52 10.76
CA ILE A 78 -18.66 12.19 11.34
C ILE A 78 -17.64 12.24 12.47
N CYS A 79 -17.82 11.38 13.46
CA CYS A 79 -17.00 11.31 14.67
C CYS A 79 -15.88 10.27 14.54
N GLY A 80 -14.74 10.54 15.17
CA GLY A 80 -13.62 9.60 15.31
C GLY A 80 -12.28 10.25 14.98
N ASN A 81 -11.29 10.06 15.87
CA ASN A 81 -9.89 10.48 15.68
C ASN A 81 -8.92 9.37 16.09
N GLN A 82 -7.73 9.39 15.51
CA GLN A 82 -6.67 8.40 15.78
C GLN A 82 -5.73 8.86 16.91
N ALA A 83 -5.49 10.14 17.03
CA ALA A 83 -4.48 10.77 17.87
C ALA A 83 -5.05 12.03 18.54
N THR A 84 -4.26 12.73 19.36
CA THR A 84 -4.70 13.92 20.10
C THR A 84 -5.09 15.10 19.21
N LYS A 85 -4.60 15.12 17.94
CA LYS A 85 -4.97 16.10 16.90
C LYS A 85 -4.95 15.43 15.54
N ASN A 86 -5.56 16.10 14.55
CA ASN A 86 -5.48 15.69 13.15
C ASN A 86 -4.02 15.61 12.70
N CYS A 87 -3.71 14.62 11.86
CA CYS A 87 -2.39 14.38 11.29
C CYS A 87 -1.27 14.04 12.30
N ASN A 88 -1.53 14.07 13.61
CA ASN A 88 -0.56 13.58 14.58
C ASN A 88 -0.31 12.09 14.40
N ALA A 89 0.94 11.68 14.59
CA ALA A 89 1.43 10.33 14.35
C ALA A 89 1.66 9.60 15.68
N PRO A 90 0.78 8.67 16.08
CA PRO A 90 0.93 7.92 17.33
C PRO A 90 2.12 6.95 17.25
N VAL A 91 2.77 6.76 18.39
CA VAL A 91 3.84 5.77 18.58
C VAL A 91 3.26 4.42 19.02
N PHE A 92 3.82 3.34 18.44
CA PHE A 92 3.40 1.95 18.69
C PHE A 92 4.56 1.16 19.31
N PRO A 93 4.82 1.28 20.62
CA PRO A 93 6.01 0.73 21.27
C PRO A 93 6.04 -0.80 21.29
N GLU A 94 4.88 -1.45 21.17
CA GLU A 94 4.75 -2.91 21.09
C GLU A 94 5.33 -3.50 19.80
N TYR A 95 5.49 -2.69 18.75
CA TYR A 95 6.20 -3.08 17.52
C TYR A 95 7.68 -2.78 17.63
N THR A 96 8.03 -1.53 17.92
CA THR A 96 9.39 -1.07 18.15
C THR A 96 9.41 0.31 18.80
N LEU A 97 10.39 0.56 19.64
CA LEU A 97 10.66 1.89 20.19
C LEU A 97 12.08 2.38 19.83
N GLY A 98 12.94 1.48 19.35
CA GLY A 98 14.36 1.78 19.11
C GLY A 98 14.56 2.97 18.19
N PHE A 99 14.06 2.90 16.95
CA PHE A 99 14.25 4.01 16.00
C PHE A 99 13.62 5.32 16.49
N VAL A 100 12.52 5.27 17.25
CA VAL A 100 11.88 6.47 17.80
C VAL A 100 12.80 7.16 18.78
N LEU A 101 13.47 6.40 19.66
CA LEU A 101 14.44 6.91 20.62
C LEU A 101 15.69 7.48 19.91
N ASP A 102 16.18 6.78 18.88
CA ASP A 102 17.36 7.21 18.12
C ASP A 102 17.09 8.51 17.32
N GLU A 103 15.84 8.71 16.89
CA GLU A 103 15.47 9.83 16.01
C GLU A 103 14.74 10.98 16.73
N LEU A 104 14.58 10.95 18.06
CA LEU A 104 13.86 12.00 18.82
C LEU A 104 14.32 13.44 18.50
N ASP A 105 15.60 13.65 18.25
CA ASP A 105 16.19 14.94 17.92
C ASP A 105 16.43 15.13 16.41
N LEU A 106 16.00 14.16 15.59
CA LEU A 106 16.20 14.14 14.14
C LEU A 106 14.89 14.32 13.36
N PHE A 107 13.71 14.05 13.96
CA PHE A 107 12.42 14.12 13.27
C PHE A 107 12.19 15.43 12.53
N GLU A 108 12.59 16.57 13.13
CA GLU A 108 12.45 17.91 12.53
C GLU A 108 13.53 18.26 11.50
N LYS A 109 14.58 17.42 11.39
CA LYS A 109 15.74 17.67 10.51
C LYS A 109 15.75 16.79 9.27
N ARG A 110 14.70 15.98 9.07
CA ARG A 110 14.59 15.07 7.94
C ARG A 110 14.47 15.81 6.62
N ASP A 111 15.05 15.24 5.58
CA ASP A 111 14.78 15.60 4.18
C ASP A 111 13.56 14.83 3.69
N GLY A 112 12.38 15.44 3.82
CA GLY A 112 11.09 14.82 3.56
C GLY A 112 10.50 14.11 4.80
N ASP A 113 9.18 13.94 4.82
CA ASP A 113 8.42 13.30 5.92
C ASP A 113 8.80 13.85 7.31
N VAL A 114 8.82 15.17 7.42
CA VAL A 114 9.18 15.86 8.67
C VAL A 114 8.07 15.70 9.69
N PHE A 115 8.43 15.25 10.90
CA PHE A 115 7.55 15.26 12.07
C PHE A 115 8.06 16.28 13.09
N HIS A 116 7.14 17.04 13.67
CA HIS A 116 7.44 17.87 14.85
C HIS A 116 7.31 17.03 16.13
N ILE A 117 8.01 17.40 17.19
CA ILE A 117 7.95 16.71 18.46
C ILE A 117 8.15 17.70 19.62
N THR A 118 7.31 17.61 20.65
CA THR A 118 7.45 18.47 21.84
C THR A 118 8.39 17.82 22.86
N GLU A 119 9.01 18.61 23.73
CA GLU A 119 9.83 18.06 24.83
C GLU A 119 9.00 17.18 25.78
N GLU A 120 7.74 17.52 26.00
CA GLU A 120 6.81 16.68 26.78
C GLU A 120 6.65 15.29 26.14
N THR A 121 6.44 15.21 24.84
CA THR A 121 6.35 13.94 24.10
C THR A 121 7.66 13.15 24.15
N LYS A 122 8.81 13.84 24.07
CA LYS A 122 10.12 13.16 24.24
C LYS A 122 10.28 12.55 25.63
N GLU A 123 9.85 13.28 26.68
CA GLU A 123 9.89 12.79 28.05
C GLU A 123 8.93 11.60 28.26
N GLN A 124 7.71 11.65 27.71
CA GLN A 124 6.76 10.53 27.71
C GLN A 124 7.40 9.28 27.08
N ILE A 125 8.00 9.40 25.88
CA ILE A 125 8.62 8.29 25.17
C ILE A 125 9.82 7.73 25.95
N ARG A 126 10.66 8.60 26.51
CA ARG A 126 11.80 8.16 27.33
C ARG A 126 11.35 7.44 28.59
N SER A 127 10.26 7.88 29.22
CA SER A 127 9.75 7.28 30.48
C SER A 127 9.29 5.83 30.30
N ILE A 128 8.74 5.47 29.14
CA ILE A 128 8.25 4.11 28.85
C ILE A 128 9.33 3.19 28.27
N ALA A 129 10.45 3.75 27.81
CA ALA A 129 11.51 3.01 27.11
C ALA A 129 12.04 1.79 27.88
N PRO A 130 12.29 1.86 29.23
CA PRO A 130 12.79 0.71 29.97
C PRO A 130 11.88 -0.51 29.96
N PHE A 131 10.56 -0.31 29.85
CA PHE A 131 9.60 -1.41 29.74
C PHE A 131 9.71 -2.15 28.41
N TRP A 132 10.00 -1.42 27.32
CA TRP A 132 10.00 -1.94 25.96
C TRP A 132 11.37 -2.44 25.48
N GLU A 133 12.42 -2.27 26.29
CA GLU A 133 13.73 -2.81 25.99
C GLU A 133 13.68 -4.35 25.91
N GLY A 134 13.96 -4.91 24.72
CA GLY A 134 13.85 -6.34 24.45
C GLY A 134 12.43 -6.94 24.52
N ASN A 135 11.39 -6.13 24.76
CA ASN A 135 10.02 -6.58 24.98
C ASN A 135 9.04 -6.13 23.87
N ASN A 136 9.49 -6.02 22.63
CA ASN A 136 8.69 -5.60 21.48
C ASN A 136 8.84 -6.58 20.31
N LEU A 137 8.00 -6.44 19.29
CA LEU A 137 7.99 -7.31 18.12
C LEU A 137 9.34 -7.37 17.43
N ARG A 138 10.01 -6.21 17.23
CA ARG A 138 11.29 -6.14 16.54
C ARG A 138 12.35 -6.99 17.25
N ALA A 139 12.54 -6.78 18.55
CA ALA A 139 13.54 -7.54 19.32
C ALA A 139 13.26 -9.05 19.28
N ARG A 140 11.99 -9.45 19.37
CA ARG A 140 11.61 -10.87 19.33
C ARG A 140 11.71 -11.47 17.93
N GLY A 141 11.39 -10.71 16.90
CA GLY A 141 11.55 -11.12 15.50
C GLY A 141 13.03 -11.32 15.14
N GLU A 142 13.88 -10.37 15.52
CA GLU A 142 15.34 -10.45 15.34
C GLU A 142 15.94 -11.67 16.06
N ALA A 143 15.46 -11.97 17.25
CA ALA A 143 15.90 -13.16 18.01
C ALA A 143 15.52 -14.51 17.37
N LEU A 144 14.55 -14.52 16.45
CA LEU A 144 14.16 -15.72 15.69
C LEU A 144 14.95 -15.89 14.39
N LEU A 145 15.70 -14.87 13.96
CA LEU A 145 16.45 -14.95 12.71
C LEU A 145 17.67 -15.86 12.88
N PRO A 146 17.85 -16.86 11.98
CA PRO A 146 19.06 -17.66 11.96
C PRO A 146 20.28 -16.82 11.57
N GLU A 147 21.46 -17.22 12.03
CA GLU A 147 22.73 -16.54 11.73
C GLU A 147 22.99 -16.44 10.21
N GLU A 148 22.57 -17.44 9.43
CA GLU A 148 22.76 -17.48 7.97
C GLU A 148 22.08 -16.32 7.23
N VAL A 149 21.07 -15.66 7.81
CA VAL A 149 20.38 -14.52 7.19
C VAL A 149 20.77 -13.16 7.78
N SER A 150 21.58 -13.13 8.83
CA SER A 150 21.99 -11.89 9.51
C SER A 150 22.75 -10.94 8.58
N VAL A 151 23.57 -11.48 7.67
CA VAL A 151 24.31 -10.71 6.67
C VAL A 151 23.39 -9.84 5.79
N PHE A 152 22.21 -10.33 5.45
CA PHE A 152 21.27 -9.60 4.58
C PHE A 152 20.61 -8.43 5.32
N MET A 153 20.44 -8.57 6.64
CA MET A 153 19.93 -7.53 7.51
C MET A 153 20.98 -6.44 7.76
N GLU A 154 22.21 -6.85 8.12
CA GLU A 154 23.34 -5.95 8.36
C GLU A 154 23.72 -5.12 7.12
N THR A 155 23.59 -5.70 5.94
CA THR A 155 23.92 -5.05 4.67
C THR A 155 22.76 -4.26 4.05
N GLY A 156 21.56 -4.29 4.68
CA GLY A 156 20.38 -3.63 4.19
C GLY A 156 19.83 -4.19 2.87
N LEU A 157 20.22 -5.43 2.51
CA LEU A 157 19.65 -6.09 1.34
C LEU A 157 18.18 -6.43 1.56
N PHE A 158 17.82 -6.97 2.74
CA PHE A 158 16.44 -7.17 3.15
C PHE A 158 16.04 -6.10 4.16
N GLY A 159 15.11 -5.21 3.75
CA GLY A 159 14.54 -4.24 4.65
C GLY A 159 13.44 -4.87 5.49
N MET A 160 13.63 -5.00 6.80
CA MET A 160 12.59 -5.43 7.74
C MET A 160 11.76 -4.29 8.30
N GLU A 161 12.08 -3.06 7.93
CA GLU A 161 11.44 -1.85 8.44
C GLU A 161 9.92 -1.89 8.27
N GLY A 162 9.43 -2.37 7.11
CA GLY A 162 8.01 -2.46 6.81
C GLY A 162 7.22 -3.40 7.71
N LYS A 163 7.84 -4.40 8.35
CA LYS A 163 7.13 -5.37 9.20
C LYS A 163 7.48 -5.29 10.67
N LEU A 164 8.75 -5.32 11.01
CA LEU A 164 9.16 -5.31 12.42
C LEU A 164 8.92 -3.96 13.09
N ASN A 165 8.99 -2.87 12.34
CA ASN A 165 8.70 -1.54 12.86
C ASN A 165 7.24 -1.12 12.67
N ALA A 166 6.62 -1.53 11.55
CA ALA A 166 5.30 -1.04 11.16
C ALA A 166 4.18 -2.07 11.35
N GLY A 167 4.46 -3.38 11.33
CA GLY A 167 3.43 -4.40 11.36
C GLY A 167 2.70 -4.58 10.02
N ASP A 168 1.73 -5.44 9.99
CA ASP A 168 0.98 -5.86 8.79
C ASP A 168 -0.39 -5.20 8.69
N ALA A 169 -0.84 -4.87 7.48
CA ALA A 169 -2.21 -4.39 7.28
C ALA A 169 -2.73 -4.37 5.84
N HIS A 170 -2.21 -5.14 4.92
CA HIS A 170 -2.70 -5.18 3.53
C HIS A 170 -4.02 -5.95 3.44
N LEU A 171 -5.11 -5.32 3.83
CA LEU A 171 -6.45 -5.93 3.79
C LEU A 171 -7.58 -4.88 3.74
N ALA A 172 -8.79 -5.37 3.45
CA ALA A 172 -10.06 -4.70 3.70
C ALA A 172 -10.94 -5.62 4.55
N VAL A 173 -11.50 -5.14 5.64
CA VAL A 173 -12.39 -5.92 6.52
C VAL A 173 -13.79 -6.07 5.91
N ASN A 174 -14.64 -6.93 6.49
CA ASN A 174 -16.00 -7.15 6.00
C ASN A 174 -16.97 -6.04 6.45
N HIS A 175 -16.83 -4.85 5.86
CA HIS A 175 -17.75 -3.73 6.12
C HIS A 175 -19.21 -4.09 5.84
N ARG A 176 -19.48 -4.83 4.75
CA ARG A 176 -20.83 -5.25 4.39
C ARG A 176 -21.54 -6.00 5.52
N ARG A 177 -20.84 -6.94 6.15
CA ARG A 177 -21.40 -7.72 7.27
C ARG A 177 -21.62 -6.85 8.51
N VAL A 178 -20.67 -5.97 8.85
CA VAL A 178 -20.85 -5.07 10.00
C VAL A 178 -22.04 -4.14 9.80
N LEU A 179 -22.22 -3.59 8.61
CA LEU A 179 -23.35 -2.73 8.31
C LEU A 179 -24.69 -3.47 8.43
N ALA A 180 -24.72 -4.76 8.07
CA ALA A 180 -25.93 -5.58 8.10
C ALA A 180 -26.26 -6.16 9.48
N GLU A 181 -25.26 -6.56 10.27
CA GLU A 181 -25.45 -7.29 11.53
C GLU A 181 -25.09 -6.44 12.77
N GLY A 182 -24.29 -5.38 12.59
CA GLY A 182 -23.61 -4.68 13.68
C GLY A 182 -22.57 -5.55 14.39
N LEU A 183 -21.74 -4.97 15.22
CA LEU A 183 -20.82 -5.73 16.10
C LEU A 183 -21.59 -6.61 17.11
N ARG A 184 -22.85 -6.33 17.35
CA ARG A 184 -23.73 -7.20 18.13
C ARG A 184 -23.79 -8.61 17.55
N GLY A 185 -23.92 -8.75 16.24
CA GLY A 185 -23.91 -10.08 15.59
C GLY A 185 -22.61 -10.84 15.80
N TYR A 186 -21.48 -10.15 15.86
CA TYR A 186 -20.17 -10.73 16.17
C TYR A 186 -20.07 -11.17 17.62
N GLU A 187 -20.55 -10.32 18.55
CA GLU A 187 -20.65 -10.65 19.97
C GLU A 187 -21.50 -11.92 20.21
N GLU A 188 -22.72 -11.97 19.64
CA GLU A 188 -23.62 -13.11 19.76
C GLU A 188 -23.00 -14.39 19.21
N ARG A 189 -22.29 -14.30 18.08
CA ARG A 189 -21.58 -15.44 17.47
C ARG A 189 -20.44 -15.93 18.36
N ALA A 190 -19.61 -15.02 18.89
CA ALA A 190 -18.50 -15.36 19.79
C ALA A 190 -19.02 -16.01 21.09
N ARG A 191 -20.08 -15.46 21.72
CA ARG A 191 -20.73 -16.04 22.91
C ARG A 191 -21.26 -17.43 22.65
N ARG A 192 -21.99 -17.63 21.55
CA ARG A 192 -22.57 -18.93 21.19
C ARG A 192 -21.49 -19.99 20.97
N LEU A 193 -20.44 -19.66 20.23
CA LEU A 193 -19.34 -20.58 19.94
C LEU A 193 -18.53 -20.88 21.22
N SER A 194 -18.28 -19.88 22.06
CA SER A 194 -17.58 -20.06 23.33
C SER A 194 -18.36 -20.99 24.30
N ALA A 195 -19.68 -20.85 24.35
CA ALA A 195 -20.53 -21.69 25.20
C ALA A 195 -20.59 -23.16 24.73
N GLY A 196 -20.34 -23.44 23.47
CA GLY A 196 -20.32 -24.77 22.87
C GLY A 196 -18.97 -25.49 22.94
N LEU A 197 -17.92 -24.91 23.54
CA LEU A 197 -16.59 -25.51 23.63
C LEU A 197 -16.54 -26.65 24.63
N ASP A 198 -15.93 -27.78 24.22
CA ASP A 198 -15.46 -28.79 25.14
C ASP A 198 -14.05 -28.41 25.62
N LEU A 199 -13.98 -27.93 26.87
CA LEU A 199 -12.72 -27.49 27.47
C LEU A 199 -11.78 -28.63 27.89
N THR A 200 -12.19 -29.89 27.69
CA THR A 200 -11.30 -31.05 27.83
C THR A 200 -10.41 -31.21 26.59
N ASP A 201 -10.79 -30.61 25.46
CA ASP A 201 -9.92 -30.47 24.28
C ASP A 201 -8.98 -29.27 24.47
N PRO A 202 -7.65 -29.47 24.46
CA PRO A 202 -6.67 -28.39 24.63
C PRO A 202 -6.84 -27.25 23.62
N ALA A 203 -7.20 -27.55 22.37
CA ALA A 203 -7.41 -26.53 21.33
C ALA A 203 -8.61 -25.62 21.65
N SER A 204 -9.56 -26.05 22.47
CA SER A 204 -10.70 -25.25 22.92
C SER A 204 -10.29 -24.15 23.90
N ILE A 205 -9.18 -24.28 24.60
CA ILE A 205 -8.67 -23.26 25.52
C ILE A 205 -8.26 -22.00 24.72
N ASP A 206 -7.49 -22.17 23.64
CA ASP A 206 -7.05 -21.06 22.79
C ASP A 206 -8.25 -20.39 22.10
N LYS A 207 -9.21 -21.17 21.59
CA LYS A 207 -10.45 -20.64 21.03
C LYS A 207 -11.22 -19.80 22.03
N ARG A 208 -11.31 -20.26 23.29
CA ARG A 208 -11.98 -19.52 24.37
C ARG A 208 -11.28 -18.19 24.66
N VAL A 209 -9.93 -18.18 24.68
CA VAL A 209 -9.16 -16.96 24.82
C VAL A 209 -9.49 -15.97 23.70
N PHE A 210 -9.49 -16.43 22.46
CA PHE A 210 -9.82 -15.58 21.30
C PHE A 210 -11.27 -15.05 21.39
N TYR A 211 -12.26 -15.90 21.71
CA TYR A 211 -13.64 -15.41 21.85
C TYR A 211 -13.79 -14.38 22.95
N ASN A 212 -13.14 -14.57 24.09
CA ASN A 212 -13.13 -13.57 25.18
C ASN A 212 -12.48 -12.25 24.73
N ALA A 213 -11.40 -12.33 23.98
CA ALA A 213 -10.74 -11.16 23.40
C ALA A 213 -11.66 -10.41 22.41
N VAL A 214 -12.40 -11.14 21.58
CA VAL A 214 -13.42 -10.55 20.67
C VAL A 214 -14.51 -9.83 21.47
N LEU A 215 -15.02 -10.45 22.53
CA LEU A 215 -16.05 -9.84 23.38
C LEU A 215 -15.55 -8.54 24.02
N GLU A 216 -14.29 -8.51 24.47
CA GLU A 216 -13.67 -7.31 25.05
C GLU A 216 -13.55 -6.18 24.04
N VAL A 217 -13.02 -6.45 22.84
CA VAL A 217 -12.85 -5.39 21.84
C VAL A 217 -14.19 -4.87 21.32
N VAL A 218 -15.21 -5.72 21.16
CA VAL A 218 -16.57 -5.27 20.80
C VAL A 218 -17.16 -4.35 21.85
N ALA A 219 -17.02 -4.69 23.13
CA ALA A 219 -17.46 -3.83 24.24
C ALA A 219 -16.71 -2.49 24.26
N ALA A 220 -15.39 -2.51 24.02
CA ALA A 220 -14.56 -1.30 23.96
C ALA A 220 -14.96 -0.37 22.81
N VAL A 221 -15.18 -0.91 21.62
CA VAL A 221 -15.66 -0.13 20.46
C VAL A 221 -17.01 0.54 20.75
N ARG A 222 -17.92 -0.18 21.40
CA ARG A 222 -19.22 0.38 21.81
C ARG A 222 -19.07 1.54 22.78
N ARG A 223 -18.18 1.41 23.80
CA ARG A 223 -17.91 2.50 24.76
C ARG A 223 -17.27 3.70 24.07
N PHE A 224 -16.31 3.46 23.18
CA PHE A 224 -15.66 4.51 22.42
C PHE A 224 -16.67 5.32 21.58
N ALA A 225 -17.57 4.67 20.86
CA ALA A 225 -18.64 5.35 20.14
C ALA A 225 -19.56 6.13 21.08
N GLY A 226 -19.87 5.59 22.27
CA GLY A 226 -20.64 6.27 23.32
C GLY A 226 -19.99 7.57 23.81
N ARG A 227 -18.64 7.58 23.96
CA ARG A 227 -17.90 8.80 24.35
C ARG A 227 -18.09 9.93 23.31
N TYR A 228 -18.12 9.61 22.01
CA TYR A 228 -18.41 10.60 20.97
C TYR A 228 -19.87 11.06 21.00
N ALA A 229 -20.82 10.18 21.31
CA ALA A 229 -22.21 10.57 21.43
C ALA A 229 -22.40 11.57 22.59
N GLU A 230 -21.77 11.32 23.74
CA GLU A 230 -21.78 12.24 24.89
C GLU A 230 -21.14 13.60 24.53
N LEU A 231 -19.97 13.59 23.89
CA LEU A 231 -19.27 14.79 23.45
C LEU A 231 -20.10 15.61 22.45
N ALA A 232 -20.71 14.93 21.44
CA ALA A 232 -21.55 15.60 20.46
C ALA A 232 -22.77 16.27 21.10
N ARG A 233 -23.42 15.61 22.07
CA ARG A 233 -24.53 16.21 22.82
C ARG A 233 -24.10 17.40 23.68
N ALA A 234 -22.92 17.33 24.30
CA ALA A 234 -22.38 18.44 25.09
C ALA A 234 -22.10 19.65 24.18
N GLN A 235 -21.46 19.44 23.01
CA GLN A 235 -21.21 20.52 22.05
C GLN A 235 -22.53 21.08 21.46
N ALA A 236 -23.54 20.24 21.24
CA ALA A 236 -24.83 20.67 20.69
C ALA A 236 -25.54 21.68 21.60
N ALA A 237 -25.34 21.56 22.92
CA ALA A 237 -25.95 22.47 23.91
C ALA A 237 -25.39 23.91 23.81
N GLU A 238 -24.22 24.09 23.26
CA GLU A 238 -23.50 25.37 23.12
C GLU A 238 -23.48 25.91 21.67
N ALA A 239 -23.90 25.09 20.71
CA ALA A 239 -23.86 25.42 19.29
C ALA A 239 -25.07 26.21 18.81
N ASP A 240 -24.96 26.90 17.68
CA ASP A 240 -26.11 27.46 16.97
C ASP A 240 -27.12 26.36 16.56
N PRO A 241 -28.39 26.69 16.29
CA PRO A 241 -29.43 25.68 16.04
C PRO A 241 -29.13 24.74 14.88
N ALA A 242 -28.47 25.19 13.82
CA ALA A 242 -28.14 24.36 12.66
C ALA A 242 -27.06 23.35 13.03
N ARG A 243 -25.96 23.81 13.62
CA ARG A 243 -24.88 22.95 14.09
C ARG A 243 -25.32 22.01 15.22
N ALA A 244 -26.17 22.48 16.12
CA ALA A 244 -26.74 21.66 17.18
C ALA A 244 -27.54 20.46 16.61
N ALA A 245 -28.34 20.69 15.58
CA ALA A 245 -29.07 19.60 14.91
C ALA A 245 -28.14 18.57 14.26
N GLU A 246 -27.05 19.00 13.63
CA GLU A 246 -26.03 18.10 13.08
C GLU A 246 -25.33 17.28 14.16
N LEU A 247 -24.89 17.94 15.24
CA LEU A 247 -24.24 17.27 16.38
C LEU A 247 -25.15 16.25 17.05
N LEU A 248 -26.44 16.53 17.16
CA LEU A 248 -27.43 15.58 17.68
C LEU A 248 -27.58 14.37 16.74
N ALA A 249 -27.63 14.59 15.41
CA ALA A 249 -27.65 13.50 14.43
C ALA A 249 -26.36 12.65 14.48
N MET A 250 -25.20 13.28 14.70
CA MET A 250 -23.94 12.57 14.92
C MET A 250 -23.98 11.75 16.21
N ALA A 251 -24.52 12.30 17.30
CA ALA A 251 -24.68 11.58 18.56
C ALA A 251 -25.59 10.34 18.41
N GLU A 252 -26.72 10.49 17.74
CA GLU A 252 -27.64 9.36 17.45
C GLU A 252 -26.96 8.26 16.62
N ALA A 253 -26.19 8.64 15.60
CA ALA A 253 -25.41 7.70 14.82
C ALA A 253 -24.37 6.96 15.70
N CYS A 254 -23.62 7.68 16.55
CA CYS A 254 -22.62 7.08 17.43
C CYS A 254 -23.22 6.16 18.51
N GLU A 255 -24.42 6.45 19.02
CA GLU A 255 -25.12 5.57 19.97
C GLU A 255 -25.52 4.23 19.34
N ARG A 256 -25.70 4.22 18.01
CA ARG A 256 -26.14 3.05 17.28
C ARG A 256 -24.99 2.25 16.67
N VAL A 257 -24.17 2.91 15.85
CA VAL A 257 -23.14 2.22 15.06
C VAL A 257 -21.74 2.41 15.63
N PRO A 258 -20.84 1.43 15.45
CA PRO A 258 -20.99 0.20 14.67
C PRO A 258 -21.59 -1.00 15.45
N TYR A 259 -22.10 -0.80 16.67
CA TYR A 259 -22.60 -1.89 17.51
C TYR A 259 -23.90 -2.50 16.96
N GLU A 260 -24.89 -1.67 16.63
CA GLU A 260 -26.12 -2.09 15.96
C GLU A 260 -25.99 -2.01 14.43
N PRO A 261 -26.81 -2.71 13.65
CA PRO A 261 -26.87 -2.55 12.19
C PRO A 261 -27.16 -1.11 11.80
N ALA A 262 -26.54 -0.64 10.72
CA ALA A 262 -26.84 0.67 10.14
C ALA A 262 -28.23 0.67 9.49
N ARG A 263 -28.93 1.80 9.52
CA ARG A 263 -30.27 1.99 8.92
C ARG A 263 -30.25 3.05 7.82
N THR A 264 -29.32 3.97 7.89
CA THR A 264 -29.22 5.13 7.00
C THR A 264 -27.83 5.23 6.38
N PHE A 265 -27.72 6.00 5.30
CA PHE A 265 -26.43 6.25 4.66
C PHE A 265 -25.45 6.95 5.62
N ARG A 266 -25.92 7.92 6.42
CA ARG A 266 -25.12 8.58 7.45
C ARG A 266 -24.59 7.58 8.49
N GLU A 267 -25.46 6.71 9.03
CA GLU A 267 -25.03 5.66 9.97
C GLU A 267 -24.01 4.70 9.33
N ALA A 268 -24.19 4.33 8.07
CA ALA A 268 -23.27 3.46 7.36
C ALA A 268 -21.90 4.11 7.16
N VAL A 269 -21.82 5.37 6.76
CA VAL A 269 -20.55 6.12 6.61
C VAL A 269 -19.88 6.29 7.98
N GLN A 270 -20.62 6.61 9.04
CA GLN A 270 -20.09 6.70 10.40
C GLN A 270 -19.52 5.36 10.89
N ALA A 271 -20.21 4.24 10.64
CA ALA A 271 -19.73 2.90 11.01
C ALA A 271 -18.44 2.55 10.29
N VAL A 272 -18.38 2.79 8.96
CA VAL A 272 -17.18 2.56 8.16
C VAL A 272 -16.00 3.36 8.68
N TRP A 273 -16.21 4.64 9.02
CA TRP A 273 -15.14 5.49 9.57
C TRP A 273 -14.68 5.02 10.95
N PHE A 274 -15.60 4.69 11.87
CA PHE A 274 -15.21 4.16 13.18
C PHE A 274 -14.35 2.89 13.05
N LEU A 275 -14.76 1.95 12.20
CA LEU A 275 -13.97 0.75 11.97
C LEU A 275 -12.59 1.08 11.42
N GLN A 276 -12.53 1.97 10.42
CA GLN A 276 -11.27 2.37 9.80
C GLN A 276 -10.32 2.99 10.81
N VAL A 277 -10.77 3.96 11.60
CA VAL A 277 -9.90 4.65 12.56
C VAL A 277 -9.50 3.75 13.72
N ILE A 278 -10.38 2.87 14.23
CA ILE A 278 -10.05 1.97 15.31
C ILE A 278 -9.04 0.90 14.87
N LEU A 279 -9.17 0.36 13.66
CA LEU A 279 -8.17 -0.54 13.08
C LEU A 279 -6.80 0.14 12.96
N GLN A 280 -6.76 1.45 12.65
CA GLN A 280 -5.53 2.24 12.62
C GLN A 280 -4.95 2.50 14.03
N ILE A 281 -5.77 2.42 15.08
CA ILE A 281 -5.33 2.48 16.50
C ILE A 281 -4.86 1.10 16.98
N GLU A 282 -5.50 0.01 16.53
CA GLU A 282 -5.17 -1.37 16.93
C GLU A 282 -3.78 -1.77 16.43
N SER A 283 -3.46 -1.47 15.18
CA SER A 283 -2.24 -1.91 14.50
C SER A 283 -1.43 -0.75 13.93
N ASN A 284 -0.10 -0.86 13.99
CA ASN A 284 0.83 0.06 13.32
C ASN A 284 0.95 -0.17 11.81
N GLY A 285 0.28 -1.18 11.27
CA GLY A 285 0.30 -1.50 9.85
C GLY A 285 -0.31 -0.38 8.98
N HIS A 286 -0.02 -0.41 7.70
CA HIS A 286 -0.60 0.47 6.68
C HIS A 286 -1.42 -0.34 5.66
N SER A 287 -2.07 0.33 4.69
CA SER A 287 -2.87 -0.34 3.64
C SER A 287 -4.17 -0.99 4.13
N LEU A 288 -4.69 -0.53 5.29
CA LEU A 288 -6.06 -0.82 5.68
C LEU A 288 -7.00 -0.07 4.73
N SER A 289 -7.68 -0.82 3.87
CA SER A 289 -8.43 -0.30 2.73
C SER A 289 -9.93 -0.42 2.95
N TYR A 290 -10.71 0.43 2.26
CA TYR A 290 -12.16 0.45 2.36
C TYR A 290 -12.85 -0.65 1.54
N GLY A 291 -12.12 -1.26 0.59
CA GLY A 291 -12.70 -2.23 -0.33
C GLY A 291 -13.66 -1.59 -1.33
N ARG A 292 -14.70 -2.32 -1.74
CA ARG A 292 -15.70 -1.90 -2.73
C ARG A 292 -16.79 -1.03 -2.09
N LEU A 293 -16.41 0.18 -1.72
CA LEU A 293 -17.26 1.11 -0.95
C LEU A 293 -18.57 1.44 -1.68
N ASP A 294 -18.52 1.62 -2.98
CA ASP A 294 -19.68 1.88 -3.83
C ASP A 294 -20.72 0.74 -3.86
N GLN A 295 -20.30 -0.50 -3.55
CA GLN A 295 -21.18 -1.66 -3.56
C GLN A 295 -21.86 -1.87 -2.19
N TYR A 296 -21.14 -1.75 -1.09
CA TYR A 296 -21.72 -2.03 0.22
C TYR A 296 -22.47 -0.85 0.83
N LEU A 297 -22.21 0.39 0.40
CA LEU A 297 -22.97 1.58 0.80
C LEU A 297 -24.21 1.84 -0.08
N LEU A 298 -24.26 1.30 -1.30
CA LEU A 298 -25.34 1.54 -2.25
C LEU A 298 -26.75 1.31 -1.68
N PRO A 299 -27.04 0.19 -0.98
CA PRO A 299 -28.39 -0.06 -0.48
C PRO A 299 -28.89 1.04 0.49
N PHE A 300 -28.00 1.60 1.30
CA PHE A 300 -28.32 2.68 2.24
C PHE A 300 -28.56 4.00 1.52
N TYR A 301 -27.72 4.29 0.52
CA TYR A 301 -27.84 5.48 -0.30
C TYR A 301 -29.17 5.51 -1.08
N GLU A 302 -29.49 4.44 -1.78
CA GLU A 302 -30.74 4.32 -2.55
C GLU A 302 -31.98 4.39 -1.65
N ALA A 303 -31.95 3.71 -0.50
CA ALA A 303 -33.07 3.73 0.45
C ALA A 303 -33.30 5.13 1.06
N ASP A 304 -32.23 5.87 1.33
CA ASP A 304 -32.34 7.22 1.90
C ASP A 304 -32.78 8.24 0.84
N LEU A 305 -32.28 8.15 -0.39
CA LEU A 305 -32.75 8.98 -1.51
C LEU A 305 -34.24 8.72 -1.79
N ALA A 306 -34.65 7.47 -1.92
CA ALA A 306 -36.04 7.11 -2.18
C ALA A 306 -36.99 7.57 -1.08
N ALA A 307 -36.54 7.60 0.17
CA ALA A 307 -37.32 8.07 1.31
C ALA A 307 -37.22 9.60 1.53
N GLY A 308 -36.42 10.32 0.75
CA GLY A 308 -36.19 11.77 0.92
C GLY A 308 -35.46 12.12 2.23
N ARG A 309 -34.72 11.16 2.81
CA ARG A 309 -33.92 11.40 4.04
C ARG A 309 -32.57 12.05 3.75
N ILE A 310 -32.08 11.95 2.52
CA ILE A 310 -30.83 12.56 2.06
C ILE A 310 -31.01 13.01 0.62
N THR A 311 -30.30 14.07 0.24
CA THR A 311 -30.11 14.50 -1.14
C THR A 311 -28.76 13.99 -1.67
N GLU A 312 -28.57 14.03 -2.99
CA GLU A 312 -27.28 13.69 -3.62
C GLU A 312 -26.16 14.60 -3.10
N ASP A 313 -26.40 15.90 -2.95
CA ASP A 313 -25.41 16.86 -2.46
C ASP A 313 -25.02 16.58 -1.00
N GLU A 314 -25.96 16.21 -0.14
CA GLU A 314 -25.67 15.82 1.24
C GLU A 314 -24.88 14.50 1.31
N ALA A 315 -25.17 13.54 0.43
CA ALA A 315 -24.39 12.30 0.32
C ALA A 315 -22.97 12.59 -0.18
N LEU A 316 -22.83 13.48 -1.17
CA LEU A 316 -21.55 13.95 -1.67
C LEU A 316 -20.72 14.63 -0.57
N GLU A 317 -21.35 15.47 0.26
CA GLU A 317 -20.69 16.14 1.38
C GLU A 317 -20.22 15.14 2.46
N LEU A 318 -21.01 14.10 2.76
CA LEU A 318 -20.61 13.03 3.68
C LEU A 318 -19.40 12.23 3.15
N LEU A 319 -19.36 11.88 1.86
CA LEU A 319 -18.22 11.23 1.25
C LEU A 319 -16.98 12.14 1.27
N THR A 320 -17.15 13.40 0.92
CA THR A 320 -16.09 14.40 0.98
C THR A 320 -15.51 14.51 2.41
N ASN A 321 -16.38 14.52 3.42
CA ASN A 321 -15.96 14.53 4.81
C ASN A 321 -15.16 13.26 5.17
N LEU A 322 -15.58 12.07 4.70
CA LEU A 322 -14.86 10.81 4.90
C LEU A 322 -13.45 10.87 4.30
N TRP A 323 -13.29 11.46 3.10
CA TRP A 323 -11.97 11.59 2.47
C TRP A 323 -11.05 12.54 3.25
N ILE A 324 -11.56 13.67 3.71
CA ILE A 324 -10.78 14.59 4.53
C ILE A 324 -10.38 13.92 5.86
N LYS A 325 -11.28 13.20 6.51
CA LYS A 325 -10.98 12.41 7.71
C LYS A 325 -9.94 11.32 7.43
N SER A 326 -9.98 10.67 6.28
CA SER A 326 -8.96 9.67 5.90
C SER A 326 -7.55 10.27 5.82
N LEU A 327 -7.43 11.55 5.44
CA LEU A 327 -6.14 12.24 5.41
C LEU A 327 -5.60 12.57 6.82
N THR A 328 -6.47 12.63 7.84
CA THR A 328 -6.03 12.94 9.22
C THR A 328 -5.28 11.80 9.90
N VAL A 329 -5.33 10.59 9.34
CA VAL A 329 -4.64 9.40 9.88
C VAL A 329 -3.16 9.45 9.50
N ASN A 330 -2.30 9.26 10.50
CA ASN A 330 -0.85 9.24 10.30
C ASN A 330 -0.18 8.24 11.25
N LYS A 331 1.08 7.88 11.00
CA LYS A 331 1.89 6.99 11.86
C LYS A 331 3.36 7.37 11.79
N VAL A 332 4.06 7.29 12.91
CA VAL A 332 5.50 7.52 12.93
C VAL A 332 6.21 6.40 12.18
N ARG A 333 7.12 6.76 11.29
CA ARG A 333 7.99 5.85 10.55
C ARG A 333 9.45 6.25 10.75
N SER A 334 10.36 5.28 10.71
CA SER A 334 11.80 5.58 10.72
C SER A 334 12.22 6.31 9.44
N GLN A 335 13.31 7.06 9.50
CA GLN A 335 13.88 7.69 8.30
C GLN A 335 14.25 6.65 7.24
N ALA A 336 14.73 5.48 7.64
CA ALA A 336 15.00 4.37 6.73
C ALA A 336 13.73 3.87 6.02
N HIS A 337 12.59 3.82 6.72
CA HIS A 337 11.31 3.46 6.11
C HIS A 337 10.85 4.53 5.10
N THR A 338 11.03 5.81 5.39
CA THR A 338 10.61 6.90 4.50
C THR A 338 11.38 6.92 3.17
N LEU A 339 12.59 6.37 3.12
CA LEU A 339 13.31 6.17 1.85
C LEU A 339 12.60 5.19 0.91
N SER A 340 11.82 4.26 1.46
CA SER A 340 11.06 3.26 0.67
C SER A 340 9.57 3.59 0.58
N SER A 341 9.07 4.55 1.37
CA SER A 341 7.65 4.89 1.50
C SER A 341 7.50 6.40 1.72
N ALA A 342 8.02 7.18 0.78
CA ALA A 342 8.08 8.64 0.87
C ALA A 342 6.70 9.30 0.82
N GLY A 343 6.49 10.36 1.60
CA GLY A 343 5.24 11.12 1.66
C GLY A 343 4.27 10.61 2.74
N SER A 344 4.75 9.81 3.68
CA SER A 344 3.97 9.24 4.81
C SER A 344 2.62 8.65 4.41
N PRO A 345 2.51 7.87 3.32
CA PRO A 345 1.23 7.35 2.85
C PRO A 345 0.68 6.29 3.81
N MET A 346 -0.63 6.34 4.05
CA MET A 346 -1.34 5.29 4.78
C MET A 346 -1.90 4.21 3.86
N TYR A 347 -1.82 4.41 2.55
CA TYR A 347 -2.25 3.46 1.49
C TYR A 347 -3.69 2.97 1.67
N GLN A 348 -4.57 3.82 2.15
CA GLN A 348 -6.00 3.51 2.25
C GLN A 348 -6.59 3.52 0.84
N ASN A 349 -7.09 2.38 0.37
CA ASN A 349 -7.64 2.26 -0.99
C ASN A 349 -9.16 2.18 -0.97
N VAL A 350 -9.81 2.86 -1.92
CA VAL A 350 -11.22 2.71 -2.27
C VAL A 350 -11.30 2.15 -3.67
N THR A 351 -12.05 1.08 -3.86
CA THR A 351 -12.26 0.45 -5.16
C THR A 351 -13.71 0.61 -5.59
N ILE A 352 -13.93 1.06 -6.83
CA ILE A 352 -15.26 1.26 -7.41
C ILE A 352 -15.40 0.58 -8.78
N GLY A 353 -16.64 0.38 -9.21
CA GLY A 353 -16.98 -0.23 -10.49
C GLY A 353 -16.63 -1.72 -10.57
N GLY A 354 -16.14 -2.14 -11.74
CA GLY A 354 -15.82 -3.54 -12.03
C GLY A 354 -17.04 -4.41 -12.29
N GLN A 355 -16.85 -5.71 -12.24
CA GLN A 355 -17.92 -6.68 -12.43
C GLN A 355 -18.45 -7.22 -11.09
N ARG A 356 -19.71 -7.64 -11.10
CA ARG A 356 -20.36 -8.47 -10.08
C ARG A 356 -21.10 -9.63 -10.72
N LEU A 357 -21.33 -10.69 -9.97
CA LEU A 357 -22.17 -11.78 -10.42
C LEU A 357 -23.66 -11.51 -10.06
N VAL A 358 -24.52 -11.58 -11.07
CA VAL A 358 -25.96 -11.57 -10.90
C VAL A 358 -26.49 -12.86 -11.56
N ASP A 359 -27.15 -13.71 -10.79
CA ASP A 359 -27.60 -15.05 -11.23
C ASP A 359 -26.46 -15.86 -11.88
N GLY A 360 -25.24 -15.74 -11.34
CA GLY A 360 -24.04 -16.43 -11.83
C GLY A 360 -23.41 -15.84 -13.10
N MET A 361 -23.96 -14.74 -13.64
CA MET A 361 -23.47 -14.06 -14.85
C MET A 361 -22.78 -12.75 -14.49
N PRO A 362 -21.59 -12.44 -15.10
CA PRO A 362 -20.92 -11.16 -14.92
C PRO A 362 -21.77 -10.00 -15.44
N GLN A 363 -21.90 -8.96 -14.66
CA GLN A 363 -22.54 -7.70 -15.04
C GLN A 363 -21.70 -6.52 -14.57
N ASP A 364 -21.80 -5.39 -15.27
CA ASP A 364 -21.21 -4.14 -14.83
C ASP A 364 -21.78 -3.74 -13.46
N ALA A 365 -20.89 -3.40 -12.54
CA ALA A 365 -21.23 -3.01 -11.18
C ALA A 365 -21.14 -1.50 -10.95
N VAL A 366 -20.85 -0.70 -12.00
CA VAL A 366 -20.96 0.76 -11.94
C VAL A 366 -22.38 1.14 -11.56
N ASN A 367 -22.53 2.03 -10.60
CA ASN A 367 -23.81 2.42 -10.01
C ASN A 367 -23.79 3.91 -9.63
N PRO A 368 -24.93 4.53 -9.25
CA PRO A 368 -24.96 5.96 -8.91
C PRO A 368 -23.92 6.39 -7.85
N LEU A 369 -23.63 5.52 -6.90
CA LEU A 369 -22.62 5.81 -5.88
C LEU A 369 -21.20 5.75 -6.43
N SER A 370 -20.90 4.94 -7.44
CA SER A 370 -19.61 4.94 -8.14
C SER A 370 -19.31 6.31 -8.76
N TRP A 371 -20.31 6.93 -9.40
CA TRP A 371 -20.21 8.30 -9.93
C TRP A 371 -20.00 9.34 -8.84
N LEU A 372 -20.74 9.22 -7.74
CA LEU A 372 -20.65 10.16 -6.63
C LEU A 372 -19.28 10.08 -5.92
N VAL A 373 -18.74 8.87 -5.76
CA VAL A 373 -17.38 8.67 -5.24
C VAL A 373 -16.35 9.30 -6.16
N LEU A 374 -16.44 9.07 -7.47
CA LEU A 374 -15.53 9.64 -8.45
C LEU A 374 -15.55 11.18 -8.40
N ARG A 375 -16.75 11.77 -8.36
CA ARG A 375 -16.96 13.22 -8.23
C ARG A 375 -16.38 13.77 -6.93
N SER A 376 -16.61 13.11 -5.80
CA SER A 376 -16.11 13.55 -4.49
C SER A 376 -14.58 13.56 -4.40
N VAL A 377 -13.92 12.56 -4.99
CA VAL A 377 -12.45 12.50 -5.08
C VAL A 377 -11.91 13.59 -6.01
N ALA A 378 -12.58 13.87 -7.13
CA ALA A 378 -12.22 14.96 -8.05
C ALA A 378 -12.34 16.34 -7.40
N GLN A 379 -13.34 16.56 -6.54
CA GLN A 379 -13.51 17.80 -5.79
C GLN A 379 -12.46 17.97 -4.68
N THR A 380 -12.18 16.91 -3.92
CA THR A 380 -11.27 16.99 -2.76
C THR A 380 -9.81 17.07 -3.16
N ARG A 381 -9.39 16.30 -4.16
CA ARG A 381 -7.99 16.21 -4.62
C ARG A 381 -7.04 16.08 -3.44
N LEU A 382 -7.08 14.94 -2.80
CA LEU A 382 -6.26 14.55 -1.66
C LEU A 382 -5.37 13.35 -2.03
N THR A 383 -4.38 13.07 -1.20
CA THR A 383 -3.50 11.90 -1.36
C THR A 383 -4.13 10.62 -0.80
N GLN A 384 -5.13 10.76 0.06
CA GLN A 384 -5.89 9.67 0.68
C GLN A 384 -7.41 9.94 0.57
N PRO A 385 -8.21 8.88 0.39
CA PRO A 385 -7.81 7.53 0.04
C PRO A 385 -7.32 7.42 -1.41
N ASN A 386 -6.52 6.39 -1.72
CA ASN A 386 -6.25 6.01 -3.11
C ASN A 386 -7.55 5.56 -3.77
N LEU A 387 -7.82 6.04 -4.98
CA LEU A 387 -8.95 5.57 -5.76
C LEU A 387 -8.50 4.60 -6.86
N THR A 388 -9.10 3.41 -6.88
CA THR A 388 -8.95 2.42 -7.94
C THR A 388 -10.29 2.18 -8.62
N VAL A 389 -10.29 2.20 -9.95
CA VAL A 389 -11.41 1.77 -10.78
C VAL A 389 -11.11 0.39 -11.34
N ARG A 390 -12.04 -0.54 -11.18
CA ARG A 390 -11.98 -1.85 -11.84
C ARG A 390 -12.54 -1.75 -13.24
N TYR A 391 -11.69 -2.03 -14.22
CA TYR A 391 -12.02 -2.03 -15.64
C TYR A 391 -12.44 -3.43 -16.11
N HIS A 392 -13.40 -3.51 -17.02
CA HIS A 392 -13.75 -4.69 -17.79
C HIS A 392 -14.26 -4.30 -19.19
N ALA A 393 -14.31 -5.26 -20.11
CA ALA A 393 -14.59 -4.98 -21.52
C ALA A 393 -15.96 -4.30 -21.78
N SER A 394 -16.94 -4.55 -20.92
CA SER A 394 -18.30 -3.99 -21.02
C SER A 394 -18.58 -2.87 -20.00
N ILE A 395 -17.55 -2.22 -19.45
CA ILE A 395 -17.71 -1.05 -18.58
C ILE A 395 -18.52 0.04 -19.29
N ASP A 396 -19.38 0.75 -18.56
CA ASP A 396 -20.10 1.91 -19.09
C ASP A 396 -19.14 2.90 -19.75
N PRO A 397 -19.26 3.15 -21.06
CA PRO A 397 -18.36 4.07 -21.76
C PRO A 397 -18.37 5.50 -21.19
N ALA A 398 -19.51 5.97 -20.69
CA ALA A 398 -19.62 7.30 -20.08
C ALA A 398 -18.85 7.35 -18.75
N PHE A 399 -18.89 6.26 -17.97
CA PHE A 399 -18.12 6.18 -16.74
C PHE A 399 -16.60 6.13 -16.98
N LEU A 400 -16.16 5.41 -18.01
CA LEU A 400 -14.75 5.42 -18.41
C LEU A 400 -14.30 6.81 -18.86
N ASP A 401 -15.14 7.50 -19.64
CA ASP A 401 -14.89 8.89 -20.07
C ASP A 401 -14.70 9.81 -18.87
N GLU A 402 -15.55 9.72 -17.87
CA GLU A 402 -15.45 10.51 -16.62
C GLU A 402 -14.19 10.16 -15.81
N CYS A 403 -13.81 8.89 -15.76
CA CYS A 403 -12.52 8.49 -15.14
C CYS A 403 -11.33 9.18 -15.80
N VAL A 404 -11.32 9.31 -17.12
CA VAL A 404 -10.27 10.01 -17.86
C VAL A 404 -10.30 11.51 -17.56
N GLU A 405 -11.49 12.14 -17.41
CA GLU A 405 -11.59 13.54 -17.00
C GLU A 405 -10.96 13.75 -15.59
N VAL A 406 -11.19 12.82 -14.66
CA VAL A 406 -10.54 12.87 -13.33
C VAL A 406 -9.02 12.72 -13.44
N MET A 407 -8.51 11.80 -14.29
CA MET A 407 -7.05 11.65 -14.52
C MET A 407 -6.42 12.97 -15.03
N ARG A 408 -7.13 13.71 -15.86
CA ARG A 408 -6.68 15.00 -16.41
C ARG A 408 -6.51 16.08 -15.34
N LEU A 409 -7.13 15.95 -14.17
CA LEU A 409 -6.90 16.88 -13.05
C LEU A 409 -5.48 16.81 -12.49
N GLY A 410 -4.73 15.74 -12.77
CA GLY A 410 -3.29 15.66 -12.53
C GLY A 410 -2.86 15.37 -11.09
N PHE A 411 -3.70 14.66 -10.31
CA PHE A 411 -3.34 14.25 -8.94
C PHE A 411 -3.14 12.72 -8.81
N GLY A 412 -2.99 12.02 -9.95
CA GLY A 412 -2.59 10.62 -10.00
C GLY A 412 -3.70 9.60 -9.74
N MET A 413 -4.97 9.99 -9.82
CA MET A 413 -6.13 9.12 -9.61
C MET A 413 -7.15 9.28 -10.74
N PRO A 414 -8.00 8.24 -10.97
CA PRO A 414 -7.94 6.90 -10.45
C PRO A 414 -6.80 6.06 -11.07
N ALA A 415 -6.33 5.04 -10.33
CA ALA A 415 -5.61 3.92 -10.92
C ALA A 415 -6.64 2.94 -11.52
N MET A 416 -6.23 2.12 -12.50
CA MET A 416 -7.13 1.18 -13.15
C MET A 416 -6.61 -0.25 -13.07
N ASN A 417 -7.47 -1.18 -12.63
CA ASN A 417 -7.22 -2.62 -12.55
C ASN A 417 -8.10 -3.37 -13.54
N ASN A 418 -7.59 -4.43 -14.16
CA ASN A 418 -8.29 -5.20 -15.19
C ASN A 418 -8.95 -6.47 -14.63
N ASP A 419 -10.27 -6.50 -14.58
CA ASP A 419 -11.04 -7.66 -14.16
C ASP A 419 -10.78 -8.90 -15.03
N GLU A 420 -10.51 -8.71 -16.33
CA GLU A 420 -10.29 -9.79 -17.29
C GLU A 420 -8.97 -10.58 -17.03
N VAL A 421 -8.06 -10.04 -16.24
CA VAL A 421 -6.80 -10.68 -15.84
C VAL A 421 -6.85 -11.11 -14.37
N ILE A 422 -7.32 -10.23 -13.49
CA ILE A 422 -7.26 -10.43 -12.04
C ILE A 422 -8.25 -11.52 -11.58
N ILE A 423 -9.47 -11.51 -12.10
CA ILE A 423 -10.49 -12.51 -11.71
C ILE A 423 -10.08 -13.93 -12.09
N PRO A 424 -9.67 -14.23 -13.34
CA PRO A 424 -9.16 -15.55 -13.70
C PRO A 424 -7.96 -15.97 -12.87
N SER A 425 -6.98 -15.07 -12.67
CA SER A 425 -5.80 -15.33 -11.85
C SER A 425 -6.17 -15.78 -10.42
N PHE A 426 -7.14 -15.11 -9.79
CA PHE A 426 -7.62 -15.51 -8.46
C PHE A 426 -8.28 -16.90 -8.47
N ILE A 427 -9.07 -17.19 -9.48
CA ILE A 427 -9.73 -18.51 -9.63
C ILE A 427 -8.67 -19.61 -9.82
N ASP A 428 -7.63 -19.37 -10.60
CA ASP A 428 -6.54 -20.32 -10.82
C ASP A 428 -5.74 -20.60 -9.53
N TRP A 429 -5.64 -19.63 -8.61
CA TRP A 429 -5.07 -19.80 -7.28
C TRP A 429 -6.05 -20.43 -6.26
N GLY A 430 -7.28 -20.80 -6.67
CA GLY A 430 -8.26 -21.50 -5.84
C GLY A 430 -9.21 -20.59 -5.07
N VAL A 431 -9.27 -19.29 -5.39
CA VAL A 431 -10.30 -18.40 -4.85
C VAL A 431 -11.65 -18.77 -5.48
N ALA A 432 -12.69 -18.89 -4.67
CA ALA A 432 -14.03 -19.16 -5.16
C ALA A 432 -14.48 -18.09 -6.17
N ARG A 433 -15.19 -18.51 -7.21
CA ARG A 433 -15.58 -17.62 -8.31
C ARG A 433 -16.34 -16.38 -7.83
N GLU A 434 -17.28 -16.56 -6.92
CA GLU A 434 -18.08 -15.47 -6.34
C GLU A 434 -17.22 -14.45 -5.61
N ASP A 435 -16.19 -14.93 -4.91
CA ASP A 435 -15.26 -14.12 -4.16
C ASP A 435 -14.25 -13.41 -5.08
N ALA A 436 -13.80 -14.08 -6.14
CA ALA A 436 -12.94 -13.48 -7.14
C ALA A 436 -13.59 -12.27 -7.82
N TYR A 437 -14.90 -12.32 -8.07
CA TYR A 437 -15.65 -11.15 -8.59
C TYR A 437 -15.85 -10.03 -7.56
N ASP A 438 -15.64 -10.26 -6.27
CA ASP A 438 -15.72 -9.25 -5.23
C ASP A 438 -14.36 -8.70 -4.78
N TYR A 439 -13.28 -8.96 -5.52
CA TYR A 439 -11.95 -8.43 -5.19
C TYR A 439 -11.92 -6.90 -5.16
N SER A 440 -11.03 -6.34 -4.37
CA SER A 440 -10.66 -4.93 -4.37
C SER A 440 -9.15 -4.75 -4.38
N ALA A 441 -8.70 -3.58 -4.81
CA ALA A 441 -7.34 -3.17 -4.54
C ALA A 441 -7.17 -2.89 -3.03
N ILE A 442 -5.99 -3.24 -2.53
CA ILE A 442 -5.57 -2.95 -1.15
C ILE A 442 -4.19 -2.31 -1.19
N GLY A 443 -4.01 -1.24 -0.46
CA GLY A 443 -2.74 -0.53 -0.52
C GLY A 443 -2.50 0.15 -1.85
N CYS A 444 -1.48 -0.30 -2.59
CA CYS A 444 -1.04 0.28 -3.85
C CYS A 444 -1.76 -0.31 -5.06
N VAL A 445 -1.32 -1.51 -5.47
CA VAL A 445 -1.81 -2.26 -6.63
C VAL A 445 -2.14 -3.70 -6.28
N GLU A 446 -1.87 -4.10 -5.05
CA GLU A 446 -2.18 -5.40 -4.51
C GLU A 446 -3.70 -5.60 -4.52
N THR A 447 -4.13 -6.85 -4.66
CA THR A 447 -5.55 -7.19 -4.72
C THR A 447 -5.90 -8.29 -3.71
N ALA A 448 -7.09 -8.20 -3.12
CA ALA A 448 -7.58 -9.16 -2.15
C ALA A 448 -9.11 -9.22 -2.17
N VAL A 449 -9.69 -10.26 -1.56
CA VAL A 449 -11.13 -10.36 -1.34
C VAL A 449 -11.48 -9.67 -0.01
N PRO A 450 -12.24 -8.56 -0.01
CA PRO A 450 -12.59 -7.84 1.21
C PRO A 450 -13.28 -8.74 2.24
N GLY A 451 -12.81 -8.65 3.47
CA GLY A 451 -13.36 -9.41 4.58
C GLY A 451 -13.05 -10.91 4.60
N LYS A 452 -12.29 -11.44 3.64
CA LYS A 452 -11.99 -12.89 3.57
C LYS A 452 -10.50 -13.21 3.44
N TRP A 453 -9.66 -12.19 3.19
CA TRP A 453 -8.24 -12.36 2.91
C TRP A 453 -7.39 -12.30 4.16
N GLY A 454 -6.34 -13.12 4.21
CA GLY A 454 -5.36 -13.09 5.27
C GLY A 454 -4.56 -11.79 5.30
N TYR A 455 -4.25 -11.37 6.51
CA TYR A 455 -3.55 -10.14 6.83
C TYR A 455 -2.05 -10.27 6.57
N ARG A 456 -1.53 -9.61 5.53
CA ARG A 456 -0.11 -9.62 5.17
C ARG A 456 0.34 -8.28 4.62
N CYS A 457 1.46 -7.78 5.11
CA CYS A 457 2.21 -6.78 4.36
C CYS A 457 2.92 -7.46 3.19
N THR A 458 2.74 -6.95 2.00
CA THR A 458 3.54 -7.36 0.86
C THR A 458 4.93 -6.71 0.95
N GLY A 459 5.96 -7.36 0.41
CA GLY A 459 7.31 -6.79 0.37
C GLY A 459 8.05 -6.76 1.69
N MET A 460 7.99 -7.84 2.47
CA MET A 460 8.86 -7.98 3.64
C MET A 460 10.33 -7.93 3.31
N SER A 461 10.68 -8.55 2.21
CA SER A 461 12.03 -8.55 1.65
C SER A 461 11.94 -8.17 0.19
N TYR A 462 12.31 -6.95 -0.15
CA TYR A 462 12.47 -6.55 -1.56
C TYR A 462 13.72 -7.21 -2.12
N LEU A 463 13.56 -8.00 -3.19
CA LEU A 463 14.70 -8.47 -3.97
C LEU A 463 15.13 -7.38 -4.96
N ASN A 464 16.31 -6.81 -4.73
CA ASN A 464 16.93 -5.83 -5.59
C ASN A 464 17.65 -6.54 -6.75
N PHE A 465 16.97 -6.74 -7.85
CA PHE A 465 17.48 -7.52 -8.98
C PHE A 465 18.77 -6.96 -9.58
N PRO A 466 18.95 -5.65 -9.82
CA PRO A 466 20.23 -5.14 -10.29
C PRO A 466 21.40 -5.37 -9.31
N ARG A 467 21.19 -5.22 -8.01
CA ARG A 467 22.22 -5.51 -7.00
C ARG A 467 22.57 -7.00 -6.96
N LEU A 468 21.56 -7.85 -7.08
CA LEU A 468 21.75 -9.30 -7.14
C LEU A 468 22.44 -9.76 -8.45
N LEU A 469 22.15 -9.09 -9.57
CA LEU A 469 22.85 -9.34 -10.82
C LEU A 469 24.34 -9.00 -10.69
N LEU A 470 24.69 -7.86 -10.09
CA LEU A 470 26.08 -7.51 -9.79
C LEU A 470 26.74 -8.51 -8.84
N CYS A 471 26.03 -8.99 -7.82
CA CYS A 471 26.49 -10.02 -6.91
C CYS A 471 26.76 -11.33 -7.67
N CYS A 472 25.84 -11.76 -8.52
CA CYS A 472 26.00 -12.91 -9.41
C CYS A 472 27.25 -12.78 -10.31
N MET A 473 27.42 -11.64 -10.98
CA MET A 473 28.58 -11.34 -11.84
C MET A 473 29.91 -11.31 -11.07
N ASN A 474 29.86 -11.08 -9.76
CA ASN A 474 31.02 -11.02 -8.85
C ASN A 474 31.27 -12.33 -8.07
N GLY A 475 30.76 -13.46 -8.54
CA GLY A 475 30.96 -14.74 -7.86
C GLY A 475 30.31 -14.81 -6.49
N GLY A 476 29.13 -14.25 -6.32
CA GLY A 476 28.33 -14.26 -5.08
C GLY A 476 28.72 -13.23 -4.02
N VAL A 477 29.56 -12.24 -4.37
CA VAL A 477 30.00 -11.17 -3.44
C VAL A 477 29.37 -9.84 -3.81
N ASP A 478 28.63 -9.24 -2.88
CA ASP A 478 28.01 -7.93 -3.05
C ASP A 478 29.06 -6.81 -3.21
N LEU A 479 28.96 -6.05 -4.29
CA LEU A 479 29.91 -4.96 -4.59
C LEU A 479 29.78 -3.78 -3.61
N THR A 480 28.61 -3.57 -3.03
CA THR A 480 28.36 -2.43 -2.15
C THR A 480 29.01 -2.62 -0.77
N THR A 481 28.98 -3.84 -0.25
CA THR A 481 29.43 -4.14 1.11
C THR A 481 30.66 -5.05 1.19
N GLY A 482 31.02 -5.70 0.09
CA GLY A 482 32.10 -6.70 0.07
C GLY A 482 31.74 -8.02 0.77
N ARG A 483 30.49 -8.19 1.20
CA ARG A 483 30.02 -9.41 1.88
C ARG A 483 29.55 -10.45 0.87
N ARG A 484 29.74 -11.71 1.19
CA ARG A 484 29.24 -12.84 0.38
C ARG A 484 27.74 -13.03 0.64
N PHE A 485 26.93 -13.07 -0.42
CA PHE A 485 25.48 -13.29 -0.36
C PHE A 485 25.08 -14.69 -0.81
N THR A 486 25.76 -15.24 -1.84
CA THR A 486 25.46 -16.57 -2.39
C THR A 486 26.75 -17.38 -2.56
N GLU A 487 26.62 -18.63 -2.93
CA GLU A 487 27.75 -19.42 -3.41
C GLU A 487 28.38 -18.78 -4.65
N ASP A 488 29.59 -19.20 -4.97
CA ASP A 488 30.29 -18.75 -6.17
C ASP A 488 29.81 -19.57 -7.37
N HIS A 489 28.97 -18.95 -8.23
CA HIS A 489 28.44 -19.56 -9.43
C HIS A 489 29.23 -19.17 -10.69
N GLY A 490 30.44 -18.65 -10.53
CA GLY A 490 31.33 -18.17 -11.57
C GLY A 490 31.44 -16.66 -11.60
N ARG A 491 32.57 -16.16 -12.10
CA ARG A 491 32.82 -14.74 -12.27
C ARG A 491 32.54 -14.31 -13.70
N PHE A 492 31.83 -13.21 -13.88
CA PHE A 492 31.46 -12.68 -15.20
C PHE A 492 32.68 -12.51 -16.11
N THR A 493 33.82 -12.07 -15.58
CA THR A 493 35.07 -11.89 -16.35
C THR A 493 35.66 -13.19 -16.90
N GLU A 494 35.23 -14.33 -16.40
CA GLU A 494 35.67 -15.68 -16.80
C GLU A 494 34.63 -16.37 -17.69
N MET A 495 33.40 -15.85 -17.79
CA MET A 495 32.31 -16.41 -18.58
C MET A 495 32.57 -16.24 -20.09
N THR A 496 32.22 -17.28 -20.85
CA THR A 496 32.43 -17.36 -22.29
C THR A 496 31.13 -17.26 -23.10
N SER A 497 29.97 -17.34 -22.43
CA SER A 497 28.68 -17.27 -23.05
C SER A 497 27.65 -16.55 -22.18
N TYR A 498 26.58 -16.07 -22.79
CA TYR A 498 25.43 -15.52 -22.09
C TYR A 498 24.72 -16.59 -21.24
N ASP A 499 24.66 -17.82 -21.71
CA ASP A 499 23.97 -18.91 -21.01
C ASP A 499 24.64 -19.23 -19.68
N GLU A 500 25.97 -19.06 -19.54
CA GLU A 500 26.66 -19.19 -18.26
C GLU A 500 26.21 -18.13 -17.25
N LEU A 501 26.00 -16.89 -17.71
CA LEU A 501 25.50 -15.82 -16.86
C LEU A 501 24.03 -16.10 -16.44
N LEU A 502 23.20 -16.57 -17.35
CA LEU A 502 21.80 -16.87 -17.06
C LEU A 502 21.66 -18.03 -16.06
N ASP A 503 22.49 -19.09 -16.20
CA ASP A 503 22.55 -20.20 -15.24
C ASP A 503 23.02 -19.74 -13.86
N ALA A 504 24.01 -18.86 -13.80
CA ALA A 504 24.48 -18.27 -12.54
C ALA A 504 23.41 -17.36 -11.89
N TRP A 505 22.66 -16.62 -12.72
CA TRP A 505 21.51 -15.81 -12.27
C TRP A 505 20.40 -16.69 -11.66
N ASP A 506 20.00 -17.76 -12.35
CA ASP A 506 18.96 -18.69 -11.85
C ASP A 506 19.34 -19.26 -10.48
N LYS A 507 20.61 -19.69 -10.31
CA LYS A 507 21.11 -20.19 -9.02
C LYS A 507 21.10 -19.10 -7.95
N THR A 508 21.58 -17.91 -8.27
CA THR A 508 21.61 -16.75 -7.34
C THR A 508 20.18 -16.40 -6.86
N ILE A 509 19.21 -16.32 -7.77
CA ILE A 509 17.82 -15.99 -7.41
C ILE A 509 17.18 -17.07 -6.54
N ARG A 510 17.44 -18.35 -6.82
CA ARG A 510 16.93 -19.46 -6.00
C ARG A 510 17.46 -19.40 -4.56
N GLU A 511 18.73 -19.14 -4.36
CA GLU A 511 19.31 -18.95 -3.03
C GLU A 511 18.68 -17.73 -2.32
N MET A 512 18.55 -16.61 -3.02
CA MET A 512 18.01 -15.39 -2.43
C MET A 512 16.51 -15.50 -2.11
N CYS A 513 15.71 -16.19 -2.93
CA CYS A 513 14.34 -16.57 -2.59
C CYS A 513 14.27 -17.38 -1.29
N ARG A 514 15.12 -18.41 -1.16
CA ARG A 514 15.19 -19.22 0.05
C ARG A 514 15.47 -18.37 1.30
N TYR A 515 16.45 -17.48 1.23
CA TYR A 515 16.82 -16.62 2.36
C TYR A 515 15.71 -15.61 2.69
N SER A 516 15.06 -15.02 1.68
CA SER A 516 13.93 -14.13 1.90
C SER A 516 12.78 -14.83 2.62
N VAL A 517 12.48 -16.08 2.22
CA VAL A 517 11.44 -16.89 2.86
C VAL A 517 11.77 -17.23 4.32
N ILE A 518 13.03 -17.49 4.65
CA ILE A 518 13.48 -17.72 6.05
C ILE A 518 13.21 -16.48 6.91
N VAL A 519 13.60 -15.30 6.42
CA VAL A 519 13.35 -14.02 7.10
C VAL A 519 11.86 -13.80 7.29
N GLU A 520 11.08 -13.97 6.23
CA GLU A 520 9.63 -13.79 6.28
C GLU A 520 8.93 -14.73 7.25
N ASN A 521 9.33 -16.00 7.29
CA ASN A 521 8.76 -16.96 8.23
C ASN A 521 9.05 -16.60 9.68
N ALA A 522 10.27 -16.15 9.99
CA ALA A 522 10.65 -15.74 11.35
C ALA A 522 9.81 -14.55 11.82
N ILE A 523 9.67 -13.52 10.99
CA ILE A 523 8.89 -12.33 11.28
C ILE A 523 7.39 -12.66 11.43
N ASP A 524 6.88 -13.50 10.56
CA ASP A 524 5.48 -13.92 10.57
C ASP A 524 5.12 -14.65 11.88
N LEU A 525 6.00 -15.55 12.32
CA LEU A 525 5.82 -16.27 13.58
C LEU A 525 5.93 -15.35 14.79
N ALA A 526 6.84 -14.37 14.78
CA ALA A 526 6.93 -13.36 15.84
C ALA A 526 5.63 -12.54 15.88
N SER A 527 5.13 -12.10 14.73
CA SER A 527 3.89 -11.30 14.62
C SER A 527 2.67 -12.07 15.12
N GLU A 528 2.56 -13.36 14.79
CA GLU A 528 1.49 -14.25 15.27
C GLU A 528 1.47 -14.33 16.80
N ARG A 529 2.66 -14.47 17.42
CA ARG A 529 2.82 -14.70 18.86
C ARG A 529 2.66 -13.44 19.70
N ASP A 530 3.17 -12.31 19.20
CA ASP A 530 3.38 -11.11 20.01
C ASP A 530 2.36 -9.99 19.76
N VAL A 531 1.86 -9.89 18.52
CA VAL A 531 0.94 -8.80 18.12
C VAL A 531 -0.27 -9.30 17.32
N PRO A 532 -1.06 -10.24 17.87
CA PRO A 532 -2.31 -10.63 17.24
C PRO A 532 -3.29 -9.44 17.24
N ASP A 533 -3.95 -9.19 16.09
CA ASP A 533 -4.93 -8.11 15.94
C ASP A 533 -6.34 -8.69 16.07
N VAL A 534 -7.00 -8.40 17.19
CA VAL A 534 -8.24 -9.07 17.59
C VAL A 534 -9.46 -8.50 16.89
N LEU A 535 -9.57 -7.17 16.81
CA LEU A 535 -10.69 -6.52 16.10
C LEU A 535 -10.60 -6.83 14.60
N CYS A 536 -9.44 -6.68 14.01
CA CYS A 536 -9.21 -7.01 12.61
C CYS A 536 -9.56 -8.47 12.30
N SER A 537 -9.18 -9.40 13.19
CA SER A 537 -9.54 -10.82 13.08
C SER A 537 -11.05 -11.04 13.20
N ALA A 538 -11.71 -10.39 14.15
CA ALA A 538 -13.16 -10.50 14.30
C ALA A 538 -13.91 -10.06 13.03
N LEU A 539 -13.42 -9.02 12.37
CA LEU A 539 -14.01 -8.43 11.16
C LEU A 539 -13.64 -9.17 9.86
N THR A 540 -12.84 -10.25 9.95
CA THR A 540 -12.45 -11.09 8.83
C THR A 540 -13.10 -12.47 8.93
N ASP A 541 -13.79 -12.87 7.84
CA ASP A 541 -14.37 -14.20 7.71
C ASP A 541 -13.22 -15.23 7.60
N ASP A 542 -13.17 -16.25 8.18
CA ASP A 542 -13.93 -17.17 9.02
C ASP A 542 -13.31 -17.25 10.45
N CYS A 543 -12.55 -16.20 10.84
CA CYS A 543 -11.75 -16.17 12.07
C CYS A 543 -12.57 -16.56 13.31
N ILE A 544 -13.75 -15.96 13.51
CA ILE A 544 -14.63 -16.32 14.63
C ILE A 544 -15.13 -17.76 14.47
N GLY A 545 -15.46 -18.21 13.26
CA GLY A 545 -15.91 -19.58 13.02
C GLY A 545 -14.87 -20.62 13.40
N ARG A 546 -13.60 -20.35 13.13
CA ARG A 546 -12.48 -21.24 13.45
C ARG A 546 -11.94 -21.05 14.87
N GLY A 547 -12.27 -19.95 15.53
CA GLY A 547 -11.71 -19.59 16.84
C GLY A 547 -10.23 -19.27 16.76
N LYS A 548 -9.77 -18.56 15.71
CA LYS A 548 -8.38 -18.23 15.42
C LYS A 548 -8.27 -16.79 14.98
N THR A 549 -7.18 -16.14 15.35
CA THR A 549 -6.81 -14.84 14.78
C THR A 549 -6.47 -14.98 13.29
N ILE A 550 -6.49 -13.87 12.58
CA ILE A 550 -6.08 -13.80 11.17
C ILE A 550 -4.65 -14.31 10.97
N LYS A 551 -3.75 -14.03 11.92
CA LYS A 551 -2.34 -14.44 11.88
C LYS A 551 -2.12 -15.91 12.16
N GLU A 552 -3.06 -16.57 12.84
CA GLU A 552 -3.07 -18.02 13.07
C GLU A 552 -3.74 -18.83 11.92
N GLY A 553 -4.12 -18.15 10.84
CA GLY A 553 -4.80 -18.78 9.70
C GLY A 553 -6.31 -18.88 9.88
N GLY A 554 -6.94 -17.92 10.56
CA GLY A 554 -8.39 -17.86 10.76
C GLY A 554 -9.17 -17.41 9.53
N ALA A 555 -8.55 -16.67 8.59
CA ALA A 555 -9.21 -16.15 7.38
C ALA A 555 -9.59 -17.25 6.38
N VAL A 556 -10.45 -16.93 5.40
CA VAL A 556 -10.83 -17.86 4.31
C VAL A 556 -9.68 -18.07 3.34
N TYR A 557 -8.99 -16.97 2.96
CA TYR A 557 -7.86 -16.97 2.03
C TYR A 557 -6.61 -16.42 2.70
N ASP A 558 -5.45 -16.97 2.35
CA ASP A 558 -4.16 -16.45 2.78
C ASP A 558 -3.13 -16.61 1.66
N PHE A 559 -2.66 -15.49 1.12
CA PHE A 559 -1.60 -15.44 0.14
C PHE A 559 -0.63 -14.33 0.51
N ILE A 560 0.63 -14.48 0.17
CA ILE A 560 1.66 -13.48 0.38
C ILE A 560 2.40 -13.19 -0.93
N SER A 561 2.63 -11.92 -1.25
CA SER A 561 3.44 -11.56 -2.41
C SER A 561 4.85 -11.16 -1.99
N GLY A 562 5.85 -11.76 -2.68
CA GLY A 562 7.21 -11.26 -2.67
C GLY A 562 7.34 -10.10 -3.67
N LEU A 563 8.17 -9.11 -3.36
CA LEU A 563 8.35 -7.93 -4.20
C LEU A 563 9.79 -7.83 -4.73
N GLN A 564 9.91 -7.28 -5.95
CA GLN A 564 11.18 -7.03 -6.62
C GLN A 564 11.29 -5.56 -7.02
N VAL A 565 12.53 -5.08 -7.13
CA VAL A 565 12.87 -3.73 -7.56
C VAL A 565 13.86 -3.78 -8.71
N GLY A 566 13.69 -2.90 -9.69
CA GLY A 566 14.64 -2.72 -10.79
C GLY A 566 14.53 -3.79 -11.88
N ILE A 567 13.34 -4.33 -12.14
CA ILE A 567 13.08 -5.33 -13.20
C ILE A 567 13.57 -4.82 -14.57
N ALA A 568 13.23 -3.59 -14.93
CA ALA A 568 13.65 -2.99 -16.19
C ALA A 568 15.18 -2.80 -16.28
N ASN A 569 15.83 -2.39 -15.19
CA ASN A 569 17.29 -2.27 -15.16
C ASN A 569 17.98 -3.63 -15.32
N MET A 570 17.42 -4.70 -14.74
CA MET A 570 17.90 -6.06 -14.96
C MET A 570 17.76 -6.47 -16.43
N ALA A 571 16.59 -6.25 -17.03
CA ALA A 571 16.32 -6.58 -18.42
C ALA A 571 17.29 -5.86 -19.37
N ASP A 572 17.44 -4.56 -19.20
CA ASP A 572 18.34 -3.72 -20.00
C ASP A 572 19.81 -4.12 -19.81
N SER A 573 20.19 -4.52 -18.60
CA SER A 573 21.53 -5.04 -18.28
C SER A 573 21.81 -6.36 -18.99
N LEU A 574 20.88 -7.31 -18.91
CA LEU A 574 21.00 -8.61 -19.57
C LEU A 574 21.05 -8.45 -21.12
N ALA A 575 20.22 -7.57 -21.68
CA ALA A 575 20.23 -7.28 -23.11
C ALA A 575 21.55 -6.65 -23.57
N ALA A 576 22.09 -5.71 -22.81
CA ALA A 576 23.38 -5.09 -23.10
C ALA A 576 24.54 -6.10 -23.03
N VAL A 577 24.57 -6.92 -21.99
CA VAL A 577 25.60 -7.98 -21.85
C VAL A 577 25.49 -8.99 -22.97
N LYS A 578 24.29 -9.52 -23.23
CA LYS A 578 24.09 -10.52 -24.30
C LYS A 578 24.54 -9.98 -25.64
N LYS A 579 24.06 -8.81 -26.05
CA LYS A 579 24.31 -8.24 -27.37
C LYS A 579 25.74 -7.76 -27.54
N LEU A 580 26.20 -6.84 -26.67
CA LEU A 580 27.45 -6.12 -26.89
C LEU A 580 28.67 -6.90 -26.45
N VAL A 581 28.53 -7.82 -25.46
CA VAL A 581 29.65 -8.63 -24.97
C VAL A 581 29.70 -9.98 -25.69
N PHE A 582 28.66 -10.80 -25.67
CA PHE A 582 28.73 -12.16 -26.12
C PHE A 582 28.37 -12.34 -27.60
N GLU A 583 27.42 -11.60 -28.17
CA GLU A 583 27.04 -11.75 -29.60
C GLU A 583 27.91 -10.90 -30.54
N GLU A 584 28.13 -9.62 -30.23
CA GLU A 584 28.88 -8.71 -31.10
C GLU A 584 30.36 -8.59 -30.73
N GLY A 585 30.76 -8.95 -29.51
CA GLY A 585 32.15 -8.88 -29.05
C GLY A 585 32.75 -7.46 -29.07
N ARG A 586 31.92 -6.44 -28.97
CA ARG A 586 32.33 -5.01 -29.01
C ARG A 586 32.96 -4.56 -27.69
N ILE A 587 32.62 -5.22 -26.60
CA ILE A 587 33.09 -4.98 -25.24
C ILE A 587 33.44 -6.35 -24.66
N THR A 588 34.65 -6.50 -24.09
CA THR A 588 34.99 -7.75 -23.40
C THR A 588 34.33 -7.79 -22.03
N PRO A 589 34.11 -8.99 -21.42
CA PRO A 589 33.64 -9.10 -20.04
C PRO A 589 34.47 -8.26 -19.04
N GLN A 590 35.80 -8.28 -19.20
CA GLN A 590 36.71 -7.52 -18.35
C GLN A 590 36.52 -6.00 -18.52
N GLN A 591 36.44 -5.51 -19.77
CA GLN A 591 36.21 -4.07 -20.02
C GLN A 591 34.90 -3.57 -19.40
N LEU A 592 33.80 -4.34 -19.54
CA LEU A 592 32.53 -3.99 -18.92
C LEU A 592 32.64 -3.97 -17.38
N TRP A 593 33.29 -4.98 -16.83
CA TRP A 593 33.45 -5.07 -15.38
C TRP A 593 34.28 -3.92 -14.82
N ASP A 594 35.39 -3.59 -15.46
CA ASP A 594 36.25 -2.45 -15.08
C ASP A 594 35.46 -1.12 -15.17
N ALA A 595 34.62 -0.96 -16.18
CA ALA A 595 33.78 0.22 -16.36
C ALA A 595 32.72 0.35 -15.26
N ILE A 596 32.11 -0.76 -14.81
CA ILE A 596 31.18 -0.80 -13.69
C ILE A 596 31.89 -0.42 -12.38
N LEU A 597 33.07 -0.96 -12.12
CA LEU A 597 33.84 -0.65 -10.91
C LEU A 597 34.33 0.80 -10.85
N ASP A 598 34.58 1.40 -12.01
CA ASP A 598 34.96 2.82 -12.17
C ASP A 598 33.76 3.77 -12.14
N ASP A 599 32.53 3.25 -12.03
CA ASP A 599 31.29 4.04 -12.16
C ASP A 599 31.26 4.89 -13.44
N PHE A 600 31.82 4.38 -14.51
CA PHE A 600 31.92 5.04 -15.84
C PHE A 600 32.62 6.42 -15.81
N GLN A 601 33.54 6.68 -14.86
CA GLN A 601 34.14 8.02 -14.69
C GLN A 601 35.21 8.33 -15.74
N SER A 602 36.00 7.36 -16.15
CA SER A 602 37.08 7.58 -17.15
C SER A 602 36.51 7.80 -18.55
N PRO A 603 37.19 8.56 -19.44
CA PRO A 603 36.71 8.79 -20.80
C PRO A 603 36.47 7.51 -21.64
N GLU A 604 37.26 6.47 -21.39
CA GLU A 604 37.07 5.17 -22.00
C GLU A 604 35.80 4.50 -21.52
N ASN A 605 35.57 4.49 -20.22
CA ASN A 605 34.40 3.89 -19.57
C ASN A 605 33.11 4.67 -19.88
N GLN A 606 33.17 5.99 -20.04
CA GLN A 606 32.06 6.80 -20.56
C GLN A 606 31.66 6.44 -21.97
N ARG A 607 32.64 5.99 -22.82
CA ARG A 607 32.32 5.47 -24.13
C ARG A 607 31.57 4.14 -24.03
N ILE A 608 32.00 3.25 -23.13
CA ILE A 608 31.30 2.00 -22.85
C ILE A 608 29.89 2.31 -22.36
N GLN A 609 29.74 3.23 -21.42
CA GLN A 609 28.42 3.64 -20.92
C GLN A 609 27.47 4.10 -22.04
N ARG A 610 27.96 4.93 -22.98
CA ARG A 610 27.14 5.35 -24.13
C ARG A 610 26.72 4.17 -25.00
N MET A 611 27.62 3.19 -25.25
CA MET A 611 27.27 1.98 -25.98
C MET A 611 26.20 1.17 -25.27
N LEU A 612 26.33 0.97 -23.96
CA LEU A 612 25.32 0.28 -23.13
C LEU A 612 23.95 0.97 -23.21
N GLN A 613 23.93 2.29 -23.16
CA GLN A 613 22.71 3.10 -23.15
C GLN A 613 22.02 3.21 -24.51
N GLN A 614 22.82 3.26 -25.62
CA GLN A 614 22.31 3.64 -26.94
C GLN A 614 22.28 2.48 -27.95
N ASP A 615 23.20 1.52 -27.86
CA ASP A 615 23.35 0.47 -28.85
C ASP A 615 22.68 -0.86 -28.43
N ALA A 616 22.39 -1.03 -27.15
CA ALA A 616 21.63 -2.17 -26.63
C ALA A 616 20.13 -1.90 -26.62
N PRO A 617 19.27 -2.90 -26.94
CA PRO A 617 17.83 -2.80 -26.81
C PRO A 617 17.41 -2.44 -25.40
N LYS A 618 16.28 -1.72 -25.27
CA LYS A 618 15.73 -1.28 -23.99
C LYS A 618 14.29 -1.73 -23.82
N TYR A 619 13.98 -2.24 -22.64
CA TYR A 619 12.63 -2.61 -22.22
C TYR A 619 11.70 -1.40 -22.28
N GLY A 620 10.45 -1.63 -22.70
CA GLY A 620 9.46 -0.58 -22.87
C GLY A 620 9.33 -0.03 -24.28
N ASN A 621 10.03 -0.63 -25.27
CA ASN A 621 10.02 -0.18 -26.68
C ASN A 621 9.40 -1.19 -27.65
N ASP A 622 8.68 -2.22 -27.15
CA ASP A 622 8.10 -3.31 -27.96
C ASP A 622 9.19 -4.07 -28.75
N ASP A 623 10.33 -4.30 -28.13
CA ASP A 623 11.44 -5.07 -28.70
C ASP A 623 11.51 -6.46 -28.06
N ASP A 624 11.16 -7.49 -28.83
CA ASP A 624 11.14 -8.88 -28.37
C ASP A 624 12.50 -9.38 -27.88
N TYR A 625 13.60 -8.76 -28.32
CA TYR A 625 14.93 -9.16 -27.86
C TYR A 625 15.10 -8.96 -26.37
N VAL A 626 14.79 -7.78 -25.85
CA VAL A 626 14.91 -7.46 -24.42
C VAL A 626 13.67 -7.94 -23.64
N ASP A 627 12.48 -7.85 -24.24
CA ASP A 627 11.23 -8.22 -23.55
C ASP A 627 11.16 -9.72 -23.22
N ARG A 628 11.78 -10.60 -24.03
CA ARG A 628 11.89 -12.03 -23.70
C ARG A 628 12.93 -12.31 -22.63
N LEU A 629 14.03 -11.57 -22.60
CA LEU A 629 15.05 -11.73 -21.56
C LEU A 629 14.52 -11.38 -20.17
N VAL A 630 13.66 -10.35 -20.07
CA VAL A 630 13.05 -10.02 -18.77
C VAL A 630 12.12 -11.11 -18.30
N VAL A 631 11.34 -11.71 -19.20
CA VAL A 631 10.47 -12.85 -18.86
C VAL A 631 11.30 -14.04 -18.37
N GLU A 632 12.31 -14.44 -19.11
CA GLU A 632 13.19 -15.57 -18.79
C GLU A 632 13.87 -15.39 -17.42
N ALA A 633 14.44 -14.21 -17.18
CA ALA A 633 15.12 -13.93 -15.92
C ALA A 633 14.16 -13.79 -14.72
N TYR A 634 12.93 -13.33 -14.97
CA TYR A 634 11.93 -13.16 -13.93
C TYR A 634 11.19 -14.47 -13.60
N ASP A 635 11.01 -15.36 -14.58
CA ASP A 635 10.42 -16.70 -14.35
C ASP A 635 11.23 -17.50 -13.32
N SER A 636 12.56 -17.35 -13.28
CA SER A 636 13.41 -17.95 -12.24
C SER A 636 12.94 -17.59 -10.83
N TYR A 637 12.51 -16.34 -10.60
CA TYR A 637 11.97 -15.90 -9.32
C TYR A 637 10.53 -16.38 -9.12
N ILE A 638 9.66 -16.21 -10.11
CA ILE A 638 8.25 -16.57 -10.03
C ILE A 638 8.10 -18.06 -9.69
N ASP A 639 8.82 -18.90 -10.41
CA ASP A 639 8.77 -20.35 -10.25
C ASP A 639 9.40 -20.81 -8.93
N GLU A 640 10.40 -20.10 -8.43
CA GLU A 640 11.05 -20.45 -7.17
C GLU A 640 10.19 -20.06 -5.96
N VAL A 641 9.71 -18.80 -5.91
CA VAL A 641 8.94 -18.31 -4.76
C VAL A 641 7.66 -19.11 -4.53
N ALA A 642 7.04 -19.59 -5.59
CA ALA A 642 5.80 -20.40 -5.54
C ALA A 642 5.99 -21.79 -4.89
N LYS A 643 7.23 -22.28 -4.76
CA LYS A 643 7.53 -23.57 -4.09
C LYS A 643 7.45 -23.50 -2.58
N TYR A 644 7.52 -22.31 -2.00
CA TYR A 644 7.60 -22.14 -0.55
C TYR A 644 6.23 -21.82 0.06
N PRO A 645 5.72 -22.70 0.96
CA PRO A 645 4.50 -22.41 1.70
C PRO A 645 4.70 -21.24 2.67
N SER A 646 3.62 -20.56 3.01
CA SER A 646 3.62 -19.58 4.10
C SER A 646 3.47 -20.26 5.46
N THR A 647 3.67 -19.53 6.54
CA THR A 647 3.47 -20.03 7.92
C THR A 647 2.05 -20.54 8.19
N ARG A 648 1.08 -20.16 7.36
CA ARG A 648 -0.35 -20.50 7.51
C ARG A 648 -0.80 -21.64 6.60
N HIS A 649 0.10 -22.21 5.80
CA HIS A 649 -0.21 -23.35 4.93
C HIS A 649 -0.71 -24.56 5.75
N GLY A 650 -1.83 -25.14 5.32
CA GLY A 650 -2.42 -26.29 6.01
C GLY A 650 -3.08 -25.98 7.36
N ARG A 651 -3.14 -24.69 7.80
CA ARG A 651 -3.71 -24.29 9.10
C ARG A 651 -5.18 -23.85 9.02
N GLY A 652 -5.75 -23.82 7.82
CA GLY A 652 -7.16 -23.49 7.60
C GLY A 652 -7.47 -22.73 6.32
N PRO A 653 -6.75 -21.65 5.93
CA PRO A 653 -7.03 -20.91 4.72
C PRO A 653 -6.84 -21.70 3.45
N VAL A 654 -7.57 -21.34 2.41
CA VAL A 654 -7.21 -21.64 1.01
C VAL A 654 -5.96 -20.84 0.66
N GLY A 655 -4.99 -21.47 -0.01
CA GLY A 655 -3.71 -20.86 -0.33
C GLY A 655 -2.63 -21.22 0.69
N GLY A 656 -2.18 -20.27 1.48
CA GLY A 656 -1.00 -20.44 2.35
C GLY A 656 0.28 -20.59 1.54
N ILE A 657 0.35 -19.90 0.39
CA ILE A 657 1.44 -19.94 -0.58
C ILE A 657 1.91 -18.54 -0.94
N ARG A 658 2.97 -18.47 -1.73
CA ARG A 658 3.59 -17.25 -2.20
C ARG A 658 3.45 -17.09 -3.70
N TYR A 659 3.31 -15.86 -4.15
CA TYR A 659 3.37 -15.46 -5.56
C TYR A 659 4.19 -14.18 -5.72
N ALA A 660 4.49 -13.80 -6.96
CA ALA A 660 5.21 -12.57 -7.27
C ALA A 660 4.30 -11.34 -7.23
N GLY A 661 4.89 -10.18 -6.96
CA GLY A 661 4.29 -8.85 -7.08
C GLY A 661 5.36 -7.83 -7.43
N THR A 662 4.98 -6.68 -8.00
CA THR A 662 5.93 -5.69 -8.49
C THR A 662 5.74 -4.29 -7.91
N SER A 663 4.97 -4.17 -6.81
CA SER A 663 4.77 -2.88 -6.15
C SER A 663 6.05 -2.42 -5.45
N SER A 664 6.76 -1.48 -6.05
CA SER A 664 8.04 -0.99 -5.50
C SER A 664 7.88 0.12 -4.47
N ILE A 665 6.70 0.75 -4.39
CA ILE A 665 6.52 2.03 -3.66
C ILE A 665 7.62 3.02 -4.07
N SER A 666 8.25 3.78 -3.17
CA SER A 666 9.46 4.57 -3.47
C SER A 666 10.77 3.83 -3.17
N ALA A 667 10.70 2.51 -2.93
CA ALA A 667 11.89 1.70 -2.61
C ALA A 667 12.92 1.67 -3.74
N ASN A 668 12.52 1.90 -4.99
CA ASN A 668 13.42 2.06 -6.12
C ASN A 668 14.49 3.14 -5.89
N VAL A 669 14.16 4.23 -5.19
CA VAL A 669 15.09 5.29 -4.82
C VAL A 669 16.08 4.78 -3.75
N GLY A 670 15.58 4.30 -2.61
CA GLY A 670 16.43 3.81 -1.52
C GLY A 670 17.29 2.60 -1.92
N GLN A 671 16.72 1.66 -2.68
CA GLN A 671 17.45 0.49 -3.18
C GLN A 671 18.49 0.88 -4.25
N GLY A 672 18.21 1.88 -5.07
CA GLY A 672 19.17 2.46 -6.01
C GLY A 672 20.39 3.06 -5.31
N MET A 673 20.19 3.75 -4.18
CA MET A 673 21.29 4.29 -3.35
C MET A 673 22.22 3.20 -2.83
N GLY A 674 21.72 1.98 -2.61
CA GLY A 674 22.49 0.81 -2.20
C GLY A 674 23.04 -0.02 -3.37
N THR A 675 22.93 0.42 -4.62
CA THR A 675 23.33 -0.33 -5.82
C THR A 675 24.42 0.40 -6.58
N MET A 676 25.52 -0.29 -6.88
CA MET A 676 26.62 0.21 -7.70
C MET A 676 26.19 0.39 -9.17
N ALA A 677 27.08 0.89 -10.00
CA ALA A 677 26.81 1.04 -11.46
C ALA A 677 26.41 -0.31 -12.09
N THR A 678 25.52 -0.26 -13.09
CA THR A 678 24.90 -1.47 -13.65
C THR A 678 25.16 -1.61 -15.14
N PRO A 679 25.12 -2.82 -15.72
CA PRO A 679 25.42 -3.08 -17.14
C PRO A 679 24.47 -2.39 -18.14
N ASP A 680 23.33 -1.86 -17.71
CA ASP A 680 22.45 -1.03 -18.54
C ASP A 680 22.97 0.41 -18.77
N GLY A 681 24.09 0.77 -18.10
CA GLY A 681 24.73 2.08 -18.17
C GLY A 681 24.21 3.07 -17.13
N ARG A 682 23.52 2.61 -16.05
CA ARG A 682 23.12 3.41 -14.88
C ARG A 682 24.34 3.62 -13.98
N ASN A 683 24.53 4.85 -13.48
CA ASN A 683 25.58 5.14 -12.51
C ASN A 683 25.23 4.58 -11.12
N ALA A 684 26.25 4.43 -10.29
CA ALA A 684 26.09 4.04 -8.90
C ALA A 684 25.17 5.04 -8.15
N ARG A 685 24.34 4.50 -7.25
CA ARG A 685 23.44 5.27 -6.37
C ARG A 685 22.30 6.03 -7.04
N GLU A 686 22.16 5.98 -8.35
CA GLU A 686 20.96 6.50 -9.02
C GLU A 686 19.73 5.64 -8.70
N PRO A 687 18.50 6.18 -8.73
CA PRO A 687 17.28 5.39 -8.59
C PRO A 687 17.21 4.23 -9.60
N LEU A 688 16.55 3.15 -9.19
CA LEU A 688 16.17 2.05 -10.09
C LEU A 688 14.80 2.34 -10.71
N ALA A 689 14.39 1.54 -11.70
CA ALA A 689 13.05 1.59 -12.25
C ALA A 689 12.03 1.07 -11.23
N GLU A 690 10.87 1.73 -11.14
CA GLU A 690 9.78 1.36 -10.27
C GLU A 690 8.84 0.32 -10.91
N GLY A 691 8.39 -0.66 -10.13
CA GLY A 691 7.43 -1.67 -10.59
C GLY A 691 7.85 -2.40 -11.85
N CYS A 692 6.94 -2.43 -12.84
CA CYS A 692 7.20 -2.92 -14.20
C CYS A 692 7.41 -1.80 -15.20
N SER A 693 7.55 -0.55 -14.75
CA SER A 693 7.82 0.59 -15.64
C SER A 693 9.20 0.49 -16.25
N PRO A 694 9.40 1.00 -17.48
CA PRO A 694 10.72 1.10 -18.09
C PRO A 694 11.69 1.95 -17.27
N ALA A 695 13.00 1.75 -17.46
CA ALA A 695 14.01 2.62 -16.89
C ALA A 695 13.86 4.06 -17.43
N HIS A 696 14.18 5.06 -16.61
CA HIS A 696 13.93 6.47 -16.90
C HIS A 696 14.59 6.91 -18.23
N ASN A 697 13.82 7.54 -19.10
CA ASN A 697 14.23 8.02 -20.41
C ASN A 697 14.78 6.92 -21.35
N ARG A 698 14.33 5.66 -21.20
CA ARG A 698 14.69 4.54 -22.08
C ARG A 698 13.55 4.07 -22.97
N ASP A 699 12.32 4.41 -22.66
CA ASP A 699 11.09 4.12 -23.41
C ASP A 699 10.83 5.21 -24.46
N LEU A 700 11.47 5.09 -25.60
CA LEU A 700 11.53 6.12 -26.63
C LEU A 700 10.44 5.97 -27.71
N HIS A 701 9.71 4.84 -27.75
CA HIS A 701 8.73 4.53 -28.80
C HIS A 701 7.28 4.83 -28.39
N GLY A 702 7.10 5.58 -27.28
CA GLY A 702 5.81 6.04 -26.81
C GLY A 702 5.02 5.03 -25.96
N PRO A 703 3.90 5.45 -25.38
CA PRO A 703 3.19 4.68 -24.35
C PRO A 703 2.60 3.36 -24.84
N THR A 704 2.24 3.25 -26.12
CA THR A 704 1.74 1.98 -26.69
C THR A 704 2.81 0.91 -26.79
N ALA A 705 4.07 1.29 -27.02
CA ALA A 705 5.20 0.36 -26.98
C ALA A 705 5.47 -0.13 -25.56
N VAL A 706 5.37 0.77 -24.57
CA VAL A 706 5.47 0.40 -23.14
C VAL A 706 4.39 -0.62 -22.79
N PHE A 707 3.14 -0.39 -23.18
CA PHE A 707 2.03 -1.33 -22.91
C PHE A 707 2.32 -2.72 -23.48
N LYS A 708 2.81 -2.81 -24.69
CA LYS A 708 3.15 -4.09 -25.32
C LYS A 708 4.32 -4.80 -24.65
N SER A 709 5.36 -4.08 -24.23
CA SER A 709 6.48 -4.67 -23.49
C SER A 709 6.03 -5.22 -22.13
N VAL A 710 5.28 -4.42 -21.35
CA VAL A 710 4.82 -4.82 -20.01
C VAL A 710 3.90 -6.05 -20.08
N THR A 711 3.05 -6.14 -21.09
CA THR A 711 2.11 -7.27 -21.23
C THR A 711 2.74 -8.57 -21.76
N LYS A 712 4.05 -8.56 -22.07
CA LYS A 712 4.80 -9.80 -22.32
C LYS A 712 5.22 -10.50 -21.01
N LEU A 713 5.24 -9.77 -19.88
CA LEU A 713 5.41 -10.39 -18.56
C LEU A 713 4.21 -11.31 -18.27
N PRO A 714 4.43 -12.44 -17.57
CA PRO A 714 3.35 -13.36 -17.19
C PRO A 714 2.48 -12.75 -16.09
N THR A 715 1.70 -11.70 -16.44
CA THR A 715 0.94 -10.90 -15.48
C THR A 715 -0.09 -11.71 -14.69
N GLU A 716 -0.60 -12.79 -15.26
CA GLU A 716 -1.49 -13.77 -14.60
C GLU A 716 -0.82 -14.53 -13.44
N LYS A 717 0.53 -14.66 -13.48
CA LYS A 717 1.32 -15.27 -12.38
C LYS A 717 1.79 -14.23 -11.35
N ILE A 718 1.72 -12.95 -11.69
CA ILE A 718 2.15 -11.84 -10.81
C ILE A 718 0.92 -11.30 -10.05
N THR A 719 0.22 -12.18 -9.37
CA THR A 719 -1.08 -11.90 -8.71
C THR A 719 -0.96 -10.91 -7.53
N GLY A 720 0.26 -10.71 -7.02
CA GLY A 720 0.57 -9.69 -6.00
C GLY A 720 0.48 -8.25 -6.49
N GLY A 721 0.13 -8.05 -7.75
CA GLY A 721 -0.04 -6.74 -8.39
C GLY A 721 1.09 -6.38 -9.34
N VAL A 722 0.72 -5.90 -10.52
CA VAL A 722 1.64 -5.42 -11.58
C VAL A 722 1.54 -3.91 -11.66
N LEU A 723 2.55 -3.20 -11.17
CA LEU A 723 2.55 -1.74 -11.14
C LEU A 723 3.13 -1.17 -12.43
N LEU A 724 2.32 -0.40 -13.17
CA LEU A 724 2.78 0.38 -14.32
C LEU A 724 2.44 1.87 -14.12
N ASN A 725 3.46 2.72 -14.10
CA ASN A 725 3.33 4.16 -14.16
C ASN A 725 3.46 4.68 -15.58
N GLN A 726 2.64 5.69 -15.93
CA GLN A 726 2.78 6.49 -17.14
C GLN A 726 2.77 7.96 -16.75
N LYS A 727 3.77 8.73 -17.19
CA LYS A 727 3.80 10.18 -17.04
C LYS A 727 3.42 10.82 -18.36
N VAL A 728 2.38 11.65 -18.35
CA VAL A 728 1.84 12.30 -19.55
C VAL A 728 1.89 13.81 -19.38
N ASN A 729 2.36 14.51 -20.41
CA ASN A 729 2.35 15.96 -20.40
C ASN A 729 0.88 16.49 -20.42
N PRO A 730 0.49 17.37 -19.49
CA PRO A 730 -0.87 17.91 -19.43
C PRO A 730 -1.33 18.55 -20.74
N SER A 731 -0.42 19.27 -21.44
CA SER A 731 -0.74 19.94 -22.71
C SER A 731 -1.16 18.95 -23.81
N THR A 732 -0.70 17.71 -23.73
CA THR A 732 -1.11 16.65 -24.67
C THR A 732 -2.61 16.31 -24.50
N LEU A 733 -3.11 16.29 -23.28
CA LEU A 733 -4.50 15.95 -22.96
C LEU A 733 -5.47 17.16 -23.08
N GLU A 734 -4.96 18.33 -23.43
CA GLU A 734 -5.78 19.51 -23.67
C GLU A 734 -6.66 19.36 -24.91
N ARG A 735 -6.24 18.58 -25.90
CA ARG A 735 -6.99 18.35 -27.14
C ARG A 735 -8.00 17.24 -26.96
N PRO A 736 -9.29 17.45 -27.33
CA PRO A 736 -10.32 16.41 -27.24
C PRO A 736 -9.94 15.10 -27.95
N GLU A 737 -9.23 15.20 -29.07
CA GLU A 737 -8.79 14.02 -29.86
C GLU A 737 -7.83 13.13 -29.05
N ASN A 738 -6.99 13.75 -28.20
CA ASN A 738 -6.02 13.00 -27.42
C ASN A 738 -6.65 12.34 -26.20
N LYS A 739 -7.74 12.90 -25.65
CA LYS A 739 -8.58 12.20 -24.68
C LYS A 739 -9.13 10.90 -25.27
N ILE A 740 -9.71 10.95 -26.48
CA ILE A 740 -10.21 9.77 -27.19
C ILE A 740 -9.10 8.76 -27.47
N LYS A 741 -7.88 9.24 -27.78
CA LYS A 741 -6.71 8.36 -27.94
C LYS A 741 -6.38 7.66 -26.63
N LEU A 742 -6.35 8.37 -25.48
CA LEU A 742 -6.08 7.77 -24.18
C LEU A 742 -7.10 6.69 -23.84
N GLU A 743 -8.40 6.94 -24.03
CA GLU A 743 -9.44 5.93 -23.84
C GLU A 743 -9.25 4.71 -24.76
N SER A 744 -8.93 4.96 -26.03
CA SER A 744 -8.68 3.90 -27.00
C SER A 744 -7.46 3.08 -26.63
N MET A 745 -6.42 3.73 -26.12
CA MET A 745 -5.21 3.07 -25.61
C MET A 745 -5.52 2.20 -24.38
N LEU A 746 -6.30 2.71 -23.42
CA LEU A 746 -6.75 1.95 -22.25
C LEU A 746 -7.55 0.71 -22.66
N ARG A 747 -8.50 0.87 -23.58
CA ARG A 747 -9.28 -0.25 -24.12
C ARG A 747 -8.39 -1.27 -24.85
N ALA A 748 -7.41 -0.83 -25.62
CA ALA A 748 -6.48 -1.73 -26.29
C ALA A 748 -5.57 -2.45 -25.30
N TYR A 749 -5.05 -1.73 -24.30
CA TYR A 749 -4.20 -2.27 -23.25
C TYR A 749 -4.90 -3.37 -22.46
N PHE A 750 -6.14 -3.11 -22.01
CA PHE A 750 -6.88 -4.06 -21.19
C PHE A 750 -7.52 -5.19 -22.01
N ASN A 751 -8.22 -4.88 -23.12
CA ASN A 751 -9.00 -5.88 -23.84
C ASN A 751 -8.18 -6.74 -24.81
N ARG A 752 -7.08 -6.21 -25.37
CA ARG A 752 -6.29 -6.92 -26.40
C ARG A 752 -4.95 -7.40 -25.89
N LEU A 753 -4.31 -6.60 -25.04
CA LEU A 753 -2.99 -6.91 -24.52
C LEU A 753 -3.05 -7.58 -23.14
N HIS A 754 -4.22 -7.64 -22.52
CA HIS A 754 -4.44 -8.22 -21.18
C HIS A 754 -3.54 -7.58 -20.12
N GLY A 755 -3.38 -6.25 -20.17
CA GLY A 755 -2.68 -5.49 -19.14
C GLY A 755 -3.38 -5.63 -17.79
N TYR A 756 -2.59 -5.69 -16.72
CA TYR A 756 -3.09 -5.90 -15.35
C TYR A 756 -3.57 -4.59 -14.72
N HIS A 757 -2.72 -3.57 -14.74
CA HIS A 757 -2.91 -2.29 -14.06
C HIS A 757 -2.20 -1.17 -14.78
N VAL A 758 -2.73 0.05 -14.70
CA VAL A 758 -2.05 1.28 -15.11
C VAL A 758 -2.50 2.46 -14.27
N GLN A 759 -1.58 3.38 -14.01
CA GLN A 759 -1.82 4.67 -13.37
C GLN A 759 -1.08 5.79 -14.08
N PHE A 760 -1.63 7.02 -14.00
CA PHE A 760 -1.11 8.14 -14.74
C PHE A 760 -0.67 9.29 -13.83
N ASN A 761 0.49 9.86 -14.16
CA ASN A 761 0.99 11.11 -13.59
C ASN A 761 0.84 12.19 -14.68
N VAL A 762 -0.19 13.01 -14.59
CA VAL A 762 -0.46 14.07 -15.56
C VAL A 762 0.16 15.37 -15.06
N VAL A 763 1.46 15.52 -15.24
CA VAL A 763 2.25 16.66 -14.76
C VAL A 763 3.44 16.89 -15.70
N SER A 764 3.78 18.14 -15.97
CA SER A 764 4.94 18.46 -16.79
C SER A 764 6.22 18.53 -15.96
N ARG A 765 7.35 18.27 -16.63
CA ARG A 765 8.67 18.38 -16.03
C ARG A 765 8.93 19.81 -15.55
N GLU A 766 8.50 20.82 -16.28
CA GLU A 766 8.65 22.23 -15.94
C GLU A 766 7.93 22.57 -14.65
N THR A 767 6.68 22.07 -14.47
CA THR A 767 5.93 22.25 -13.22
C THR A 767 6.63 21.63 -12.02
N LEU A 768 7.21 20.42 -12.19
CA LEU A 768 7.94 19.74 -11.12
C LEU A 768 9.23 20.47 -10.74
N LEU A 769 9.98 20.98 -11.73
CA LEU A 769 11.19 21.78 -11.48
C LEU A 769 10.85 23.10 -10.79
N ASP A 770 9.80 23.80 -11.24
CA ASP A 770 9.34 25.03 -10.60
C ASP A 770 8.86 24.77 -9.15
N ALA A 771 8.16 23.66 -8.92
CA ALA A 771 7.74 23.26 -7.58
C ALA A 771 8.91 22.91 -6.65
N GLN A 772 10.00 22.43 -7.22
CA GLN A 772 11.22 22.11 -6.47
C GLN A 772 12.02 23.36 -6.10
N GLU A 773 11.98 24.41 -6.94
CA GLU A 773 12.63 25.71 -6.72
C GLU A 773 11.75 26.66 -5.90
N HIS A 774 10.43 26.62 -6.09
CA HIS A 774 9.43 27.51 -5.49
C HIS A 774 8.29 26.74 -4.81
N PRO A 775 8.57 25.89 -3.78
CA PRO A 775 7.59 25.02 -3.15
C PRO A 775 6.38 25.77 -2.57
N GLU A 776 6.56 27.04 -2.17
CA GLU A 776 5.48 27.89 -1.65
C GLU A 776 4.37 28.18 -2.67
N ASN A 777 4.67 28.09 -3.97
CA ASN A 777 3.72 28.31 -5.06
C ASN A 777 2.95 27.03 -5.44
N HIS A 778 3.39 25.86 -4.95
CA HIS A 778 2.90 24.53 -5.34
C HIS A 778 2.54 23.65 -4.12
N ARG A 779 1.99 24.26 -3.07
CA ARG A 779 1.66 23.55 -1.81
C ARG A 779 0.66 22.41 -1.99
N ASP A 780 -0.21 22.50 -2.99
CA ASP A 780 -1.24 21.52 -3.31
C ASP A 780 -0.90 20.62 -4.51
N LEU A 781 0.35 20.66 -4.99
CA LEU A 781 0.80 19.80 -6.08
C LEU A 781 0.91 18.35 -5.58
N ILE A 782 0.06 17.49 -6.12
CA ILE A 782 0.06 16.07 -5.85
C ILE A 782 0.66 15.34 -7.05
N VAL A 783 1.50 14.36 -6.79
CA VAL A 783 2.11 13.50 -7.79
C VAL A 783 1.87 12.03 -7.49
N ARG A 784 1.80 11.21 -8.53
CA ARG A 784 1.75 9.76 -8.40
C ARG A 784 3.17 9.23 -8.21
N VAL A 785 3.45 8.63 -7.07
CA VAL A 785 4.77 8.06 -6.77
C VAL A 785 4.88 6.65 -7.39
N ALA A 786 4.35 5.64 -6.73
CA ALA A 786 4.23 4.30 -7.27
C ALA A 786 3.17 3.54 -6.46
N GLY A 787 1.95 3.40 -7.02
CA GLY A 787 0.81 2.79 -6.33
C GLY A 787 0.06 3.74 -5.38
N TYR A 788 0.58 4.94 -5.12
CA TYR A 788 -0.04 5.95 -4.26
C TYR A 788 0.34 7.35 -4.73
N SER A 789 -0.40 8.34 -4.24
CA SER A 789 -0.14 9.76 -4.49
C SER A 789 0.39 10.44 -3.23
N ALA A 790 1.27 11.43 -3.40
CA ALA A 790 1.82 12.25 -2.32
C ALA A 790 1.85 13.72 -2.74
N PHE A 791 1.86 14.62 -1.77
CA PHE A 791 2.20 16.01 -2.03
C PHE A 791 3.68 16.10 -2.42
N PHE A 792 3.99 16.75 -3.53
CA PHE A 792 5.35 16.79 -4.06
C PHE A 792 6.35 17.42 -3.09
N ASN A 793 5.93 18.45 -2.36
CA ASN A 793 6.80 19.21 -1.46
C ASN A 793 7.14 18.50 -0.13
N VAL A 794 6.45 17.39 0.21
CA VAL A 794 6.78 16.61 1.41
C VAL A 794 7.78 15.48 1.11
N LEU A 795 8.02 15.21 -0.19
CA LEU A 795 8.94 14.17 -0.64
C LEU A 795 10.39 14.64 -0.43
N SER A 796 11.28 13.69 -0.14
CA SER A 796 12.72 13.94 -0.15
C SER A 796 13.21 14.40 -1.52
N ARG A 797 14.30 15.16 -1.58
CA ARG A 797 14.89 15.63 -2.83
C ARG A 797 15.16 14.49 -3.81
N ALA A 798 15.69 13.37 -3.33
CA ALA A 798 15.98 12.20 -4.15
C ALA A 798 14.71 11.60 -4.80
N THR A 799 13.58 11.55 -4.07
CA THR A 799 12.29 11.08 -4.61
C THR A 799 11.71 12.08 -5.60
N GLN A 800 11.84 13.39 -5.36
CA GLN A 800 11.44 14.42 -6.31
C GLN A 800 12.22 14.29 -7.63
N ASP A 801 13.54 14.13 -7.55
CA ASP A 801 14.42 13.97 -8.71
C ASP A 801 14.07 12.70 -9.52
N ASP A 802 13.73 11.59 -8.85
CA ASP A 802 13.22 10.37 -9.49
C ASP A 802 11.96 10.63 -10.33
N ILE A 803 10.95 11.31 -9.74
CA ILE A 803 9.69 11.62 -10.43
C ILE A 803 9.91 12.57 -11.61
N ILE A 804 10.80 13.55 -11.45
CA ILE A 804 11.20 14.48 -12.52
C ILE A 804 11.86 13.72 -13.67
N ALA A 805 12.71 12.74 -13.37
CA ALA A 805 13.48 11.98 -14.35
C ALA A 805 12.66 10.96 -15.15
N ARG A 806 11.44 10.59 -14.71
CA ARG A 806 10.57 9.64 -15.42
C ARG A 806 10.22 10.16 -16.81
N THR A 807 10.15 9.25 -17.79
CA THR A 807 9.85 9.61 -19.18
C THR A 807 8.49 10.29 -19.29
N GLU A 808 8.48 11.46 -19.93
CA GLU A 808 7.26 12.22 -20.18
C GLU A 808 6.73 11.86 -21.55
N GLN A 809 5.60 11.15 -21.57
CA GLN A 809 4.98 10.65 -22.79
C GLN A 809 4.09 11.71 -23.44
N THR A 810 4.00 11.66 -24.79
CA THR A 810 3.04 12.42 -25.60
C THR A 810 2.12 11.46 -26.33
N LEU A 811 0.84 11.86 -26.54
CA LEU A 811 -0.20 11.03 -27.18
C LEU A 811 -0.44 11.44 -28.65
#